data_2861c905cf94112c5b5dd61d8bb881ee
#
_entry.id   2861c905cf94112c5b5dd61d8bb881ee
#
_cell.length_a   1.000
_cell.length_b   1.000
_cell.length_c   1.000
_cell.angle_alpha   90.00
_cell.angle_beta   90.00
_cell.angle_gamma   90.00
#
_symmetry.space_group_name_H-M   'P 1'
#
loop_
_entity.id
_entity.type
_entity.pdbx_description
1 polymer ?
#
loop_
_entity_poly.entity_id
_entity_poly.type
_entity_poly.pdbx_seq_one_letter_code
_entity_poly.pdbx_strand_id
1 'polypeptide(L)'
;MVIRSLARGAVLGGMLIALVAGAPSRAGAADALVAVGDELAVGKNRTGETCRLRLVESRTDFGGYTRYSLLCEGWTQPSGEIRRFGIRKDFKVDKLLTDSLWEKSFATRLGDCGAVEPTTVSSGLPAALRECRRLDGDFRAVVVGVVAGPRVYGLETFPTNLPVLEAAVEVLEGKRAPADAGKASGSLSAAIRRAEAMVDATGKLTGIRDVGAFALLYRVGTLRFYAGDYAGSETAFRQAWEIEERVNGRDKPGSGRTIVWIALNVGFLNRFEEAEQLFNRAEPLVTKSLSWSDRPFYLANRSSVERQRGRYEIALPLGEEAVRLRDQRREMEASSGYATGLAHALMQVGRAQLYLKRLDEAERNISRGISLVDKPGPDFEFRVWYTGEMQLWLGLVHKEQKRYADARKQFELALARRRLLFGDSVTVANAHRQLGELSLTEGNLSAALDSFRKEAEIRRTDAVAQSVARPNTFAPYLDTIFAAAAATPGERDALLAEAFAASQIPREGDTARAITNMAARLDTADPALRAVAREYQEALRKRDTARRELALLTLQPPDKRDPAREAQLKQDLQTAEGDVARLDGKLQADFPRYVGLVSARPLSAKDVTALLKPGEALMSLLATRNATYVFLVRDGKVHAHRAAVTYASLDKAVRDLRKGLDLADGQLRAFDVAAAHQLYAELVAPVAAPLKGATHLIVVPAGPLLSLPPGLLVTQPTPAPAGPPEKADYRQVPWLGKQVAISVLPALTSLKSLRAAGRSKAPQPFIGFGDPAFAGAPGDTRSMATIASLCREGAAVDSELVRGLPRLRDTAGEIRQIAKTLKASDSDVILGAQATEAKVRSTDLSRFRVVAFATHGRPRSPSSSSTRTGSCSRPATRRPRTASWAGRASRAWRGPSSTRARAPCSSRTGRWPPSRRPS
;
A
#
# COMPACT_ATOMS: atom_id res chain seq x y z
N MET A 1 -12.22 -24.84 59.25
CA MET A 1 -13.12 -24.60 60.41
C MET A 1 -13.99 -23.41 59.99
N VAL A 2 -15.14 -23.69 59.41
CA VAL A 2 -16.47 -23.58 60.05
C VAL A 2 -16.89 -22.11 60.12
N ILE A 3 -17.86 -21.59 59.44
CA ILE A 3 -19.20 -21.88 58.94
C ILE A 3 -20.04 -20.57 58.97
N ARG A 4 -20.79 -20.33 57.90
CA ARG A 4 -22.19 -19.88 57.81
C ARG A 4 -22.62 -18.52 58.41
N SER A 5 -23.14 -17.65 57.61
CA SER A 5 -24.50 -17.44 57.02
C SER A 5 -25.49 -16.81 58.03
N LEU A 6 -26.17 -15.80 57.60
CA LEU A 6 -27.62 -15.71 57.60
C LEU A 6 -28.16 -14.36 57.05
N ALA A 7 -29.25 -14.52 56.41
CA ALA A 7 -30.01 -13.59 55.59
C ALA A 7 -31.18 -12.95 56.40
N ARG A 8 -31.82 -11.99 55.77
CA ARG A 8 -33.18 -11.48 55.85
C ARG A 8 -33.49 -10.33 56.85
N GLY A 9 -34.12 -9.34 56.28
CA GLY A 9 -35.03 -8.45 57.04
C GLY A 9 -35.38 -7.18 56.25
N ALA A 10 -36.41 -7.25 55.41
CA ALA A 10 -37.03 -6.08 54.79
C ALA A 10 -37.90 -5.34 55.77
N VAL A 11 -37.87 -4.01 55.76
CA VAL A 11 -39.05 -3.21 56.16
C VAL A 11 -39.06 -1.91 55.34
N LEU A 12 -40.17 -1.70 54.65
CA LEU A 12 -40.57 -0.47 53.97
C LEU A 12 -40.66 0.71 54.98
N GLY A 13 -40.14 1.84 54.53
CA GLY A 13 -40.40 3.15 55.09
C GLY A 13 -40.31 4.20 53.99
N GLY A 14 -41.45 4.50 53.39
CA GLY A 14 -41.58 5.57 52.42
C GLY A 14 -41.38 6.92 53.07
N MET A 15 -40.43 7.69 52.44
CA MET A 15 -40.36 9.15 52.63
C MET A 15 -40.25 9.84 51.28
N LEU A 16 -41.35 10.43 50.85
CA LEU A 16 -41.44 11.37 49.74
C LEU A 16 -40.47 12.52 50.03
N ILE A 17 -39.35 12.59 49.39
CA ILE A 17 -38.57 13.82 49.26
C ILE A 17 -38.90 14.43 47.93
N ALA A 18 -39.57 15.57 47.94
CA ALA A 18 -39.84 16.42 46.79
C ALA A 18 -38.49 16.78 46.15
N LEU A 19 -38.25 16.30 44.93
CA LEU A 19 -37.19 16.82 44.04
C LEU A 19 -37.61 18.26 43.67
N VAL A 20 -37.07 19.23 44.40
CA VAL A 20 -36.89 20.59 43.89
C VAL A 20 -35.88 20.47 42.77
N ALA A 21 -36.33 20.65 41.53
CA ALA A 21 -35.48 20.83 40.39
C ALA A 21 -34.68 22.13 40.57
N GLY A 22 -33.58 22.03 41.28
CA GLY A 22 -32.54 23.06 41.30
C GLY A 22 -31.94 23.15 39.93
N ALA A 23 -32.06 24.29 39.27
CA ALA A 23 -31.28 24.61 38.11
C ALA A 23 -29.80 24.28 38.37
N PRO A 24 -29.07 23.63 37.41
CA PRO A 24 -27.68 23.34 37.63
C PRO A 24 -26.95 24.64 37.90
N SER A 25 -26.35 24.76 39.07
CA SER A 25 -25.42 25.83 39.42
C SER A 25 -24.36 25.83 38.31
N ARG A 26 -24.07 27.03 37.79
CA ARG A 26 -22.98 27.29 36.84
C ARG A 26 -21.62 27.00 37.49
N ALA A 27 -21.31 25.72 37.75
CA ALA A 27 -19.95 25.30 37.99
C ALA A 27 -19.21 25.46 36.64
N GLY A 28 -18.21 26.30 36.59
CA GLY A 28 -17.50 26.62 35.36
C GLY A 28 -16.88 25.36 34.73
N ALA A 29 -16.94 25.23 33.45
CA ALA A 29 -16.33 24.11 32.72
C ALA A 29 -14.82 23.94 33.00
N ALA A 30 -14.18 24.92 33.64
CA ALA A 30 -12.81 24.79 34.16
C ALA A 30 -12.71 23.72 35.28
N ASP A 31 -13.81 23.44 35.99
CA ASP A 31 -13.85 22.43 37.04
C ASP A 31 -14.00 20.99 36.46
N ALA A 32 -14.31 20.88 35.17
CA ALA A 32 -14.43 19.60 34.46
C ALA A 32 -13.07 19.07 33.91
N LEU A 33 -12.03 19.92 33.88
CA LEU A 33 -10.68 19.55 33.39
C LEU A 33 -9.69 19.60 34.55
N VAL A 34 -9.74 18.62 35.42
CA VAL A 34 -8.96 18.56 36.67
C VAL A 34 -7.68 17.75 36.50
N ALA A 35 -7.74 16.66 35.73
CA ALA A 35 -6.61 15.77 35.54
C ALA A 35 -5.97 15.94 34.11
N VAL A 36 -4.66 15.78 34.04
CA VAL A 36 -3.96 15.74 32.74
C VAL A 36 -4.53 14.61 31.88
N GLY A 37 -4.97 14.96 30.69
CA GLY A 37 -5.66 14.05 29.77
C GLY A 37 -7.18 14.22 29.69
N ASP A 38 -7.79 14.94 30.61
CA ASP A 38 -9.23 15.27 30.57
C ASP A 38 -9.56 16.07 29.29
N GLU A 39 -10.69 15.75 28.67
CA GLU A 39 -11.15 16.38 27.43
C GLU A 39 -12.52 17.06 27.58
N LEU A 40 -12.68 18.16 26.88
CA LEU A 40 -13.92 18.94 26.88
C LEU A 40 -14.26 19.35 25.44
N ALA A 41 -15.47 19.08 24.97
CA ALA A 41 -15.93 19.51 23.67
C ALA A 41 -16.15 21.03 23.61
N VAL A 42 -15.63 21.66 22.54
CA VAL A 42 -15.68 23.11 22.36
C VAL A 42 -16.38 23.59 21.08
N GLY A 43 -16.86 22.67 20.27
CA GLY A 43 -17.64 22.98 19.06
C GLY A 43 -16.96 22.56 17.78
N LYS A 44 -17.38 23.17 16.67
CA LYS A 44 -16.85 22.88 15.32
C LYS A 44 -16.06 24.07 14.78
N ASN A 45 -14.95 23.78 14.12
CA ASN A 45 -14.18 24.80 13.40
C ASN A 45 -14.84 25.20 12.06
N ARG A 46 -14.23 26.13 11.31
CA ARG A 46 -14.77 26.59 10.03
C ARG A 46 -14.82 25.51 8.94
N THR A 47 -14.07 24.41 9.12
CA THR A 47 -14.11 23.27 8.22
C THR A 47 -15.14 22.21 8.63
N GLY A 48 -15.90 22.46 9.70
CA GLY A 48 -16.95 21.56 10.18
C GLY A 48 -16.47 20.44 11.11
N GLU A 49 -15.18 20.43 11.47
CA GLU A 49 -14.57 19.42 12.35
C GLU A 49 -14.96 19.69 13.80
N THR A 50 -15.39 18.65 14.52
CA THR A 50 -15.63 18.73 15.96
C THR A 50 -14.30 18.85 16.70
N CYS A 51 -14.17 19.84 17.56
CA CYS A 51 -12.96 20.12 18.31
C CYS A 51 -13.17 19.94 19.82
N ARG A 52 -12.09 19.51 20.48
CA ARG A 52 -12.04 19.29 21.93
C ARG A 52 -10.79 19.92 22.51
N LEU A 53 -10.90 20.44 23.71
CA LEU A 53 -9.75 20.81 24.52
C LEU A 53 -9.32 19.62 25.34
N ARG A 54 -8.01 19.38 25.40
CA ARG A 54 -7.40 18.40 26.31
C ARG A 54 -6.48 19.15 27.28
N LEU A 55 -6.62 18.87 28.56
CA LEU A 55 -5.67 19.37 29.55
C LEU A 55 -4.34 18.62 29.40
N VAL A 56 -3.27 19.36 29.13
CA VAL A 56 -1.94 18.80 28.88
C VAL A 56 -1.03 18.96 30.08
N GLU A 57 -1.10 20.13 30.74
CA GLU A 57 -0.18 20.49 31.79
C GLU A 57 -0.83 21.56 32.68
N SER A 58 -0.66 21.41 33.99
CA SER A 58 -1.01 22.43 34.95
C SER A 58 0.17 22.63 35.89
N ARG A 59 0.77 23.83 35.84
CA ARG A 59 1.84 24.25 36.74
C ARG A 59 1.29 25.24 37.74
N THR A 60 1.59 25.02 39.01
CA THR A 60 1.11 25.87 40.14
C THR A 60 2.24 26.73 40.73
N ASP A 61 3.48 26.54 40.29
CA ASP A 61 4.63 27.30 40.76
C ASP A 61 4.71 28.72 40.16
N PHE A 62 5.57 29.58 40.72
CA PHE A 62 5.71 31.01 40.40
C PHE A 62 5.80 31.27 38.91
N GLY A 63 4.76 31.90 38.34
CA GLY A 63 4.59 32.08 36.91
C GLY A 63 3.83 30.93 36.21
N GLY A 64 3.15 30.07 36.97
CA GLY A 64 2.44 28.88 36.50
C GLY A 64 1.38 29.16 35.43
N TYR A 65 1.28 28.27 34.48
CA TYR A 65 0.22 28.31 33.48
C TYR A 65 -0.43 26.93 33.33
N THR A 66 -1.69 26.96 32.93
CA THR A 66 -2.39 25.74 32.50
C THR A 66 -2.38 25.69 30.97
N ARG A 67 -1.94 24.56 30.39
CA ARG A 67 -1.87 24.37 28.96
C ARG A 67 -2.90 23.37 28.48
N TYR A 68 -3.63 23.76 27.48
CA TYR A 68 -4.61 22.94 26.79
C TYR A 68 -4.23 22.79 25.34
N SER A 69 -4.40 21.60 24.79
CA SER A 69 -4.29 21.36 23.35
C SER A 69 -5.67 21.33 22.72
N LEU A 70 -5.82 22.00 21.59
CA LEU A 70 -6.99 21.91 20.73
C LEU A 70 -6.82 20.71 19.78
N LEU A 71 -7.70 19.74 19.93
CA LEU A 71 -7.74 18.54 19.10
C LEU A 71 -9.02 18.55 18.26
N CYS A 72 -8.91 18.77 16.97
CA CYS A 72 -10.05 18.71 16.06
C CYS A 72 -10.14 17.35 15.40
N GLU A 73 -11.35 16.88 15.09
CA GLU A 73 -11.58 15.66 14.34
C GLU A 73 -10.74 15.68 13.07
N GLY A 74 -10.09 14.60 12.83
CA GLY A 74 -9.23 14.55 11.70
C GLY A 74 -7.74 14.89 11.99
N TRP A 75 -7.32 15.46 13.10
CA TRP A 75 -5.93 15.87 13.39
C TRP A 75 -5.22 14.87 14.31
N THR A 76 -3.97 14.48 13.95
CA THR A 76 -3.11 13.65 14.80
C THR A 76 -2.31 14.47 15.81
N GLN A 77 -2.14 15.75 15.54
CA GLN A 77 -1.46 16.70 16.40
C GLN A 77 -2.41 17.77 16.83
N PRO A 78 -2.15 18.45 17.93
CA PRO A 78 -2.94 19.61 18.32
C PRO A 78 -3.00 20.62 17.17
N SER A 79 -4.21 20.99 16.79
CA SER A 79 -4.46 22.00 15.77
C SER A 79 -4.38 23.44 16.31
N GLY A 80 -4.21 23.55 17.63
CA GLY A 80 -4.00 24.78 18.35
C GLY A 80 -3.67 24.52 19.81
N GLU A 81 -3.24 25.55 20.49
CA GLU A 81 -2.87 25.53 21.90
C GLU A 81 -3.46 26.72 22.65
N ILE A 82 -3.93 26.48 23.86
CA ILE A 82 -4.35 27.52 24.79
C ILE A 82 -3.46 27.45 26.02
N ARG A 83 -2.92 28.58 26.43
CA ARG A 83 -2.25 28.78 27.72
C ARG A 83 -3.03 29.76 28.57
N ARG A 84 -3.48 29.29 29.72
CA ARG A 84 -4.13 30.11 30.72
C ARG A 84 -3.11 30.49 31.78
N PHE A 85 -2.85 31.77 31.94
CA PHE A 85 -1.92 32.28 32.95
C PHE A 85 -2.69 32.73 34.20
N GLY A 86 -2.08 32.59 35.35
CA GLY A 86 -2.64 33.04 36.64
C GLY A 86 -2.78 34.57 36.72
N ILE A 87 -3.45 35.03 37.76
CA ILE A 87 -3.85 36.42 38.01
C ILE A 87 -2.65 37.36 37.97
N ARG A 88 -2.61 38.26 36.99
CA ARG A 88 -1.76 39.45 37.01
C ARG A 88 -2.67 40.70 37.05
N LYS A 89 -2.62 41.41 38.13
CA LYS A 89 -3.24 42.74 38.20
C LYS A 89 -2.49 43.65 37.23
N ASP A 90 -3.20 44.38 36.38
CA ASP A 90 -2.70 45.43 35.48
C ASP A 90 -2.04 44.97 34.16
N PHE A 91 -2.45 43.88 33.56
CA PHE A 91 -1.94 43.46 32.25
C PHE A 91 -2.66 44.23 31.13
N LYS A 92 -1.91 45.05 30.37
CA LYS A 92 -2.44 45.72 29.16
C LYS A 92 -2.46 44.79 27.97
N VAL A 93 -3.55 44.82 27.19
CA VAL A 93 -3.78 43.91 26.03
C VAL A 93 -2.70 44.07 24.97
N ASP A 94 -2.17 45.26 24.76
CA ASP A 94 -1.10 45.60 23.82
C ASP A 94 0.26 44.96 24.18
N LYS A 95 0.49 44.63 25.46
CA LYS A 95 1.71 43.94 25.91
C LYS A 95 1.62 42.43 25.91
N LEU A 96 0.41 41.90 25.72
CA LEU A 96 0.18 40.46 25.78
C LEU A 96 1.05 39.64 24.84
N LEU A 97 1.31 40.09 23.61
CA LEU A 97 2.00 39.38 22.59
C LEU A 97 3.45 39.87 22.35
N THR A 98 3.94 40.78 23.18
CA THR A 98 5.31 41.33 23.12
C THR A 98 6.13 41.04 24.38
N ASP A 99 5.54 40.42 25.40
CA ASP A 99 6.23 40.02 26.63
C ASP A 99 7.19 38.85 26.36
N SER A 100 8.38 38.88 26.95
CA SER A 100 9.43 37.86 26.82
C SER A 100 8.97 36.45 27.21
N LEU A 101 8.02 36.30 28.13
CA LEU A 101 7.39 35.03 28.50
C LEU A 101 6.57 34.45 27.34
N TRP A 102 5.89 35.35 26.60
CA TRP A 102 5.10 34.96 25.45
C TRP A 102 5.97 34.53 24.27
N GLU A 103 6.96 35.32 23.90
CA GLU A 103 7.91 35.01 22.84
C GLU A 103 8.60 33.69 23.08
N LYS A 104 9.11 33.43 24.28
CA LYS A 104 9.74 32.18 24.66
C LYS A 104 8.78 30.98 24.61
N SER A 105 7.50 31.22 24.83
CA SER A 105 6.49 30.15 24.88
C SER A 105 6.12 29.64 23.48
N PHE A 106 6.09 30.52 22.48
CA PHE A 106 5.66 30.18 21.11
C PHE A 106 6.82 30.20 20.09
N ALA A 107 7.96 30.80 20.43
CA ALA A 107 9.14 30.90 19.55
C ALA A 107 9.66 29.58 19.00
N THR A 108 9.34 28.46 19.63
CA THR A 108 9.73 27.12 19.19
C THR A 108 8.97 26.62 17.97
N ARG A 109 7.86 27.26 17.64
CA ARG A 109 6.97 26.86 16.54
C ARG A 109 6.69 27.97 15.54
N LEU A 110 6.92 29.22 15.92
CA LEU A 110 6.53 30.39 15.15
C LEU A 110 7.74 31.23 14.83
N GLY A 111 7.77 31.79 13.63
CA GLY A 111 8.73 32.76 13.16
C GLY A 111 8.05 33.78 12.27
N ASP A 112 8.78 34.79 11.83
CA ASP A 112 8.31 35.82 10.90
C ASP A 112 6.91 36.37 11.28
N CYS A 113 6.82 36.96 12.47
CA CYS A 113 5.58 37.48 13.01
C CYS A 113 5.37 38.96 12.63
N GLY A 114 4.15 39.28 12.21
CA GLY A 114 3.70 40.65 11.92
C GLY A 114 3.53 41.55 13.16
N ALA A 115 2.98 42.73 12.97
CA ALA A 115 2.62 43.64 14.07
C ALA A 115 1.52 43.06 14.95
N VAL A 116 1.45 43.53 16.20
CA VAL A 116 0.38 43.21 17.13
C VAL A 116 -0.80 44.16 16.88
N GLU A 117 -1.97 43.60 16.64
CA GLU A 117 -3.21 44.37 16.40
C GLU A 117 -4.17 44.20 17.58
N PRO A 118 -4.60 45.31 18.24
CA PRO A 118 -5.67 45.27 19.24
C PRO A 118 -6.98 44.82 18.58
N THR A 119 -7.71 43.94 19.23
CA THR A 119 -8.99 43.39 18.75
C THR A 119 -9.91 43.02 19.93
N THR A 120 -11.07 42.49 19.63
CA THR A 120 -11.96 41.84 20.61
C THR A 120 -12.35 40.48 20.05
N VAL A 121 -12.43 39.47 20.93
CA VAL A 121 -13.02 38.19 20.52
C VAL A 121 -14.54 38.29 20.47
N SER A 122 -15.19 37.27 19.86
CA SER A 122 -16.65 37.24 19.63
C SER A 122 -17.50 37.49 20.88
N SER A 123 -17.00 37.16 22.06
CA SER A 123 -17.63 37.45 23.35
C SER A 123 -17.42 38.88 23.87
N GLY A 124 -16.79 39.76 23.11
CA GLY A 124 -16.48 41.12 23.53
C GLY A 124 -15.30 41.26 24.50
N LEU A 125 -14.57 40.16 24.78
CA LEU A 125 -13.37 40.24 25.62
C LEU A 125 -12.23 40.96 24.89
N PRO A 126 -11.50 41.89 25.58
CA PRO A 126 -10.34 42.55 25.01
C PRO A 126 -9.28 41.52 24.57
N ALA A 127 -8.76 41.72 23.39
CA ALA A 127 -7.78 40.82 22.80
C ALA A 127 -6.74 41.56 21.98
N ALA A 128 -5.61 40.93 21.71
CA ALA A 128 -4.63 41.34 20.72
C ALA A 128 -4.34 40.16 19.81
N LEU A 129 -4.18 40.41 18.52
CA LEU A 129 -3.92 39.42 17.47
C LEU A 129 -2.61 39.72 16.78
N ARG A 130 -1.89 38.68 16.41
CA ARG A 130 -0.67 38.75 15.65
C ARG A 130 -0.63 37.55 14.66
N GLU A 131 -0.37 37.82 13.39
CA GLU A 131 -0.11 36.80 12.39
C GLU A 131 1.37 36.42 12.43
N CYS A 132 1.63 35.10 12.40
CA CYS A 132 2.97 34.52 12.37
C CYS A 132 3.03 33.43 11.30
N ARG A 133 4.25 32.97 10.97
CA ARG A 133 4.46 31.76 10.21
C ARG A 133 4.88 30.61 11.12
N ARG A 134 4.32 29.45 10.89
CA ARG A 134 4.78 28.24 11.55
C ARG A 134 6.11 27.79 10.97
N LEU A 135 7.01 27.34 11.82
CA LEU A 135 8.30 26.79 11.42
C LEU A 135 8.17 25.40 10.79
N ASP A 136 7.03 24.71 11.06
CA ASP A 136 6.68 23.43 10.46
C ASP A 136 5.70 23.69 9.30
N GLY A 137 6.16 23.61 8.06
CA GLY A 137 5.36 23.75 6.85
C GLY A 137 5.16 25.18 6.35
N ASP A 138 5.72 26.19 7.02
CA ASP A 138 5.72 27.60 6.60
C ASP A 138 4.33 28.25 6.45
N PHE A 139 3.31 27.68 7.11
CA PHE A 139 1.94 28.16 7.05
C PHE A 139 1.69 29.33 7.98
N ARG A 140 0.73 30.18 7.60
CA ARG A 140 0.25 31.25 8.49
C ARG A 140 -0.41 30.66 9.71
N ALA A 141 0.00 31.14 10.87
CA ALA A 141 -0.62 30.91 12.17
C ALA A 141 -1.12 32.23 12.76
N VAL A 142 -2.12 32.14 13.62
CA VAL A 142 -2.63 33.29 14.35
C VAL A 142 -2.34 33.08 15.82
N VAL A 143 -1.74 34.09 16.44
CA VAL A 143 -1.55 34.16 17.89
C VAL A 143 -2.46 35.22 18.45
N VAL A 144 -3.25 34.86 19.46
CA VAL A 144 -4.19 35.75 20.08
C VAL A 144 -3.98 35.78 21.59
N GLY A 145 -3.86 36.93 22.13
CA GLY A 145 -3.94 37.21 23.58
C GLY A 145 -5.34 37.64 23.95
N VAL A 146 -5.94 37.04 24.98
CA VAL A 146 -7.27 37.42 25.47
C VAL A 146 -7.20 37.72 26.95
N VAL A 147 -7.81 38.83 27.37
CA VAL A 147 -7.98 39.18 28.78
C VAL A 147 -9.41 38.87 29.21
N ALA A 148 -9.56 37.97 30.17
CA ALA A 148 -10.85 37.57 30.73
C ALA A 148 -10.86 37.80 32.26
N GLY A 149 -11.19 38.99 32.66
CA GLY A 149 -11.14 39.45 34.07
C GLY A 149 -9.71 39.32 34.63
N PRO A 150 -9.49 38.52 35.70
CA PRO A 150 -8.14 38.33 36.27
C PRO A 150 -7.29 37.31 35.53
N ARG A 151 -7.79 36.67 34.49
CA ARG A 151 -7.12 35.63 33.73
C ARG A 151 -6.67 36.15 32.38
N VAL A 152 -5.54 35.65 31.93
CA VAL A 152 -4.97 35.95 30.63
C VAL A 152 -4.81 34.64 29.86
N TYR A 153 -5.25 34.63 28.61
CA TYR A 153 -5.17 33.48 27.72
C TYR A 153 -4.25 33.79 26.55
N GLY A 154 -3.38 32.87 26.25
CA GLY A 154 -2.61 32.83 25.04
C GLY A 154 -3.06 31.71 24.14
N LEU A 155 -3.35 32.03 22.91
CA LEU A 155 -3.92 31.17 21.91
C LEU A 155 -2.98 31.10 20.69
N GLU A 156 -2.69 29.92 20.21
CA GLU A 156 -1.99 29.73 18.94
C GLU A 156 -2.80 28.74 18.10
N THR A 157 -3.12 29.08 16.87
CA THR A 157 -3.80 28.16 15.95
C THR A 157 -3.68 28.58 14.49
N PHE A 158 -4.21 27.75 13.61
CA PHE A 158 -4.48 28.14 12.23
C PHE A 158 -5.73 29.05 12.13
N PRO A 159 -5.79 29.97 11.15
CA PRO A 159 -6.93 30.87 11.01
C PRO A 159 -8.31 30.20 10.97
N THR A 160 -8.38 28.95 10.45
CA THR A 160 -9.61 28.16 10.38
C THR A 160 -10.16 27.74 11.74
N ASN A 161 -9.32 27.65 12.74
CA ASN A 161 -9.66 27.19 14.09
C ASN A 161 -9.87 28.33 15.08
N LEU A 162 -9.64 29.56 14.66
CA LEU A 162 -9.77 30.73 15.55
C LEU A 162 -11.15 30.81 16.27
N PRO A 163 -12.28 30.62 15.56
CA PRO A 163 -13.61 30.68 16.22
C PRO A 163 -13.80 29.63 17.32
N VAL A 164 -13.19 28.46 17.14
CA VAL A 164 -13.27 27.37 18.14
C VAL A 164 -12.39 27.66 19.34
N LEU A 165 -11.23 28.27 19.12
CA LEU A 165 -10.37 28.70 20.23
C LEU A 165 -10.99 29.83 21.03
N GLU A 166 -11.66 30.80 20.38
CA GLU A 166 -12.45 31.81 21.07
C GLU A 166 -13.58 31.20 21.91
N ALA A 167 -14.35 30.26 21.29
CA ALA A 167 -15.38 29.50 22.01
C ALA A 167 -14.80 28.69 23.18
N ALA A 168 -13.60 28.17 23.04
CA ALA A 168 -12.91 27.43 24.09
C ALA A 168 -12.58 28.33 25.31
N VAL A 169 -12.17 29.57 25.08
CA VAL A 169 -11.98 30.56 26.19
C VAL A 169 -13.31 30.82 26.89
N GLU A 170 -14.41 31.01 26.14
CA GLU A 170 -15.74 31.21 26.71
C GLU A 170 -16.20 30.01 27.56
N VAL A 171 -15.91 28.78 27.08
CA VAL A 171 -16.21 27.55 27.82
C VAL A 171 -15.37 27.45 29.10
N LEU A 172 -14.07 27.76 29.03
CA LEU A 172 -13.17 27.76 30.19
C LEU A 172 -13.55 28.82 31.23
N GLU A 173 -14.14 29.93 30.78
CA GLU A 173 -14.66 31.00 31.67
C GLU A 173 -16.11 30.75 32.16
N GLY A 174 -16.71 29.63 31.79
CA GLY A 174 -18.10 29.32 32.15
C GLY A 174 -19.14 30.19 31.48
N LYS A 175 -18.76 31.00 30.47
CA LYS A 175 -19.67 31.89 29.73
C LYS A 175 -20.45 31.16 28.65
N ARG A 176 -19.99 29.94 28.28
CA ARG A 176 -20.60 29.08 27.29
C ARG A 176 -20.65 27.67 27.81
N ALA A 177 -21.73 26.95 27.54
CA ALA A 177 -21.82 25.53 27.84
C ALA A 177 -20.87 24.73 26.89
N PRO A 178 -20.26 23.62 27.35
CA PRO A 178 -19.57 22.70 26.48
C PRO A 178 -20.48 22.22 25.35
N ALA A 179 -19.94 22.08 24.13
CA ALA A 179 -20.69 21.53 23.03
C ALA A 179 -20.85 20.01 23.23
N ASP A 180 -22.04 19.46 22.98
CA ASP A 180 -22.26 18.02 23.00
C ASP A 180 -21.30 17.33 21.99
N ALA A 181 -20.34 16.63 22.53
CA ALA A 181 -19.46 15.77 21.72
C ALA A 181 -20.20 14.46 21.48
N GLY A 182 -20.76 14.30 20.29
CA GLY A 182 -21.15 12.97 19.85
C GLY A 182 -19.99 12.01 20.07
N LYS A 183 -20.24 10.87 20.73
CA LYS A 183 -19.21 9.85 21.01
C LYS A 183 -18.45 9.52 19.71
N ALA A 184 -17.20 9.87 19.64
CA ALA A 184 -16.34 9.50 18.53
C ALA A 184 -16.24 7.96 18.50
N SER A 185 -16.87 7.31 17.55
CA SER A 185 -16.77 5.86 17.38
C SER A 185 -15.35 5.54 16.87
N GLY A 186 -14.60 4.85 17.71
CA GLY A 186 -13.16 4.78 17.70
C GLY A 186 -12.50 3.83 16.71
N SER A 187 -12.93 3.69 15.46
CA SER A 187 -12.11 2.96 14.51
C SER A 187 -11.34 3.92 13.59
N LEU A 188 -10.06 3.68 13.42
CA LEU A 188 -9.19 4.45 12.51
C LEU A 188 -9.76 4.51 11.09
N SER A 189 -10.35 3.43 10.60
CA SER A 189 -11.01 3.39 9.29
C SER A 189 -12.16 4.41 9.21
N ALA A 190 -12.90 4.61 10.30
CA ALA A 190 -13.94 5.64 10.36
C ALA A 190 -13.34 7.06 10.43
N ALA A 191 -12.21 7.24 11.11
CA ALA A 191 -11.48 8.51 11.16
C ALA A 191 -10.91 8.89 9.79
N ILE A 192 -10.34 7.91 9.05
CA ILE A 192 -9.83 8.11 7.68
C ILE A 192 -10.98 8.52 6.76
N ARG A 193 -12.10 7.78 6.74
CA ARG A 193 -13.25 8.11 5.89
C ARG A 193 -13.82 9.49 6.20
N ARG A 194 -13.90 9.87 7.48
CA ARG A 194 -14.35 11.22 7.87
C ARG A 194 -13.39 12.29 7.35
N ALA A 195 -12.08 12.11 7.55
CA ALA A 195 -11.08 13.06 7.06
C ALA A 195 -11.11 13.19 5.53
N GLU A 196 -11.32 12.11 4.80
CA GLU A 196 -11.49 12.12 3.34
C GLU A 196 -12.74 12.85 2.90
N ALA A 197 -13.88 12.58 3.52
CA ALA A 197 -15.13 13.30 3.23
C ALA A 197 -15.00 14.81 3.52
N MET A 198 -14.19 15.19 4.51
CA MET A 198 -13.90 16.59 4.82
C MET A 198 -12.98 17.25 3.78
N VAL A 199 -11.98 16.53 3.25
CA VAL A 199 -11.17 17.01 2.11
C VAL A 199 -12.07 17.27 0.91
N ASP A 200 -13.00 16.37 0.59
CA ASP A 200 -13.94 16.54 -0.51
C ASP A 200 -14.90 17.72 -0.27
N ALA A 201 -15.35 17.94 0.96
CA ALA A 201 -16.20 19.07 1.33
C ALA A 201 -15.45 20.41 1.24
N THR A 202 -14.17 20.46 1.68
CA THR A 202 -13.36 21.68 1.60
C THR A 202 -12.99 22.05 0.16
N GLY A 203 -12.88 21.06 -0.74
CA GLY A 203 -12.70 21.30 -2.18
C GLY A 203 -13.82 22.12 -2.83
N LYS A 204 -15.01 22.14 -2.21
CA LYS A 204 -16.19 22.90 -2.69
C LYS A 204 -16.30 24.30 -2.11
N LEU A 205 -15.53 24.63 -1.07
CA LEU A 205 -15.57 25.93 -0.39
C LEU A 205 -14.54 26.89 -1.00
N THR A 206 -15.00 27.91 -1.73
CA THR A 206 -14.14 28.93 -2.34
C THR A 206 -13.62 29.92 -1.29
N GLY A 207 -12.30 30.00 -1.07
CA GLY A 207 -11.62 31.11 -0.39
C GLY A 207 -10.97 30.87 0.99
N ILE A 208 -11.15 29.72 1.67
CA ILE A 208 -10.46 29.40 2.95
C ILE A 208 -9.58 28.13 2.75
N ARG A 209 -8.97 28.02 1.61
CA ARG A 209 -8.73 26.73 0.94
C ARG A 209 -7.53 25.92 1.39
N ASP A 210 -6.41 26.60 1.68
CA ASP A 210 -5.18 25.85 1.49
C ASP A 210 -4.62 25.27 2.77
N VAL A 211 -4.69 26.01 3.88
CA VAL A 211 -4.09 25.55 5.14
C VAL A 211 -4.90 24.43 5.79
N GLY A 212 -6.24 24.56 5.77
CA GLY A 212 -7.13 23.51 6.31
C GLY A 212 -7.04 22.22 5.49
N ALA A 213 -7.04 22.35 4.16
CA ALA A 213 -6.91 21.21 3.26
C ALA A 213 -5.53 20.52 3.39
N PHE A 214 -4.45 21.30 3.49
CA PHE A 214 -3.10 20.77 3.77
C PHE A 214 -3.09 19.94 5.07
N ALA A 215 -3.59 20.51 6.14
CA ALA A 215 -3.57 19.85 7.43
C ALA A 215 -4.38 18.55 7.42
N LEU A 216 -5.55 18.54 6.76
CA LEU A 216 -6.37 17.33 6.58
C LEU A 216 -5.63 16.27 5.75
N LEU A 217 -5.06 16.65 4.61
CA LEU A 217 -4.29 15.74 3.76
C LEU A 217 -3.05 15.20 4.46
N TYR A 218 -2.34 16.05 5.19
CA TYR A 218 -1.19 15.65 5.99
C TYR A 218 -1.60 14.62 7.06
N ARG A 219 -2.75 14.84 7.69
CA ARG A 219 -3.32 13.88 8.63
C ARG A 219 -3.71 12.58 7.95
N VAL A 220 -4.50 12.63 6.87
CA VAL A 220 -4.89 11.43 6.11
C VAL A 220 -3.65 10.63 5.72
N GLY A 221 -2.61 11.30 5.21
CA GLY A 221 -1.34 10.68 4.87
C GLY A 221 -0.70 9.98 6.06
N THR A 222 -0.62 10.66 7.21
CA THR A 222 -0.02 10.12 8.42
C THR A 222 -0.80 8.91 8.96
N LEU A 223 -2.14 9.01 9.04
CA LEU A 223 -3.00 7.93 9.52
C LEU A 223 -2.91 6.69 8.61
N ARG A 224 -2.93 6.90 7.29
CA ARG A 224 -2.78 5.81 6.32
C ARG A 224 -1.41 5.13 6.41
N PHE A 225 -0.34 5.91 6.61
CA PHE A 225 0.99 5.37 6.84
C PHE A 225 1.02 4.44 8.05
N TYR A 226 0.47 4.88 9.18
CA TYR A 226 0.43 4.07 10.40
C TYR A 226 -0.51 2.86 10.28
N ALA A 227 -1.54 2.95 9.47
CA ALA A 227 -2.40 1.83 9.12
C ALA A 227 -1.74 0.84 8.14
N GLY A 228 -0.57 1.19 7.56
CA GLY A 228 0.14 0.38 6.56
C GLY A 228 -0.33 0.58 5.12
N ASP A 229 -1.23 1.54 4.86
CA ASP A 229 -1.64 1.95 3.52
C ASP A 229 -0.66 2.98 2.94
N TYR A 230 0.53 2.51 2.56
CA TYR A 230 1.59 3.38 2.05
C TYR A 230 1.23 4.05 0.71
N ALA A 231 0.43 3.40 -0.13
CA ALA A 231 0.00 3.97 -1.42
C ALA A 231 -1.00 5.11 -1.23
N GLY A 232 -1.99 4.92 -0.36
CA GLY A 232 -2.94 5.97 0.00
C GLY A 232 -2.29 7.11 0.76
N SER A 233 -1.31 6.80 1.62
CA SER A 233 -0.49 7.79 2.33
C SER A 233 0.33 8.63 1.35
N GLU A 234 1.04 8.01 0.41
CA GLU A 234 1.78 8.72 -0.66
C GLU A 234 0.87 9.70 -1.40
N THR A 235 -0.31 9.25 -1.78
CA THR A 235 -1.28 10.10 -2.49
C THR A 235 -1.65 11.34 -1.69
N ALA A 236 -1.99 11.17 -0.42
CA ALA A 236 -2.37 12.29 0.44
C ALA A 236 -1.22 13.29 0.65
N PHE A 237 0.02 12.80 0.85
CA PHE A 237 1.18 13.68 0.99
C PHE A 237 1.56 14.39 -0.32
N ARG A 238 1.35 13.79 -1.48
CA ARG A 238 1.57 14.48 -2.75
C ARG A 238 0.56 15.62 -2.94
N GLN A 239 -0.70 15.39 -2.61
CA GLN A 239 -1.72 16.45 -2.62
C GLN A 239 -1.41 17.56 -1.60
N ALA A 240 -0.94 17.20 -0.40
CA ALA A 240 -0.50 18.18 0.58
C ALA A 240 0.68 19.02 0.07
N TRP A 241 1.65 18.38 -0.57
CA TRP A 241 2.80 19.06 -1.16
C TRP A 241 2.41 20.01 -2.29
N GLU A 242 1.44 19.65 -3.13
CA GLU A 242 0.89 20.54 -4.15
C GLU A 242 0.31 21.82 -3.55
N ILE A 243 -0.38 21.70 -2.39
CA ILE A 243 -0.88 22.87 -1.68
C ILE A 243 0.26 23.74 -1.16
N GLU A 244 1.29 23.13 -0.55
CA GLU A 244 2.49 23.87 -0.11
C GLU A 244 3.17 24.60 -1.27
N GLU A 245 3.40 23.93 -2.40
CA GLU A 245 4.03 24.56 -3.56
C GLU A 245 3.20 25.72 -4.13
N ARG A 246 1.88 25.61 -4.10
CA ARG A 246 0.97 26.66 -4.57
C ARG A 246 0.95 27.87 -3.64
N VAL A 247 0.92 27.65 -2.32
CA VAL A 247 0.80 28.73 -1.32
C VAL A 247 2.15 29.39 -1.04
N ASN A 248 3.19 28.59 -0.86
CA ASN A 248 4.50 29.08 -0.39
C ASN A 248 5.52 29.23 -1.53
N GLY A 249 5.24 28.67 -2.70
CA GLY A 249 6.19 28.56 -3.80
C GLY A 249 7.00 27.27 -3.75
N ARG A 250 7.64 26.94 -4.89
CA ARG A 250 8.39 25.70 -5.06
C ARG A 250 9.69 25.70 -4.25
N ASP A 251 10.07 24.49 -3.80
CA ASP A 251 11.35 24.22 -3.13
C ASP A 251 11.65 25.12 -1.93
N LYS A 252 10.62 25.46 -1.17
CA LYS A 252 10.78 26.18 0.09
C LYS A 252 11.18 25.23 1.21
N PRO A 253 11.95 25.69 2.22
CA PRO A 253 12.40 24.84 3.33
C PRO A 253 11.27 24.06 4.01
N GLY A 254 10.08 24.64 4.17
CA GLY A 254 8.91 24.00 4.75
C GLY A 254 8.47 22.74 4.04
N SER A 255 8.60 22.68 2.72
CA SER A 255 8.21 21.50 1.92
C SER A 255 9.12 20.29 2.14
N GLY A 256 10.31 20.49 2.70
CA GLY A 256 11.28 19.41 2.92
C GLY A 256 10.69 18.25 3.71
N ARG A 257 9.91 18.54 4.74
CA ARG A 257 9.27 17.51 5.60
C ARG A 257 8.19 16.71 4.88
N THR A 258 7.39 17.35 4.06
CA THR A 258 6.35 16.68 3.25
C THR A 258 6.97 15.76 2.20
N ILE A 259 8.06 16.23 1.56
CA ILE A 259 8.82 15.41 0.60
C ILE A 259 9.43 14.17 1.29
N VAL A 260 9.94 14.31 2.52
CA VAL A 260 10.43 13.18 3.32
C VAL A 260 9.33 12.14 3.56
N TRP A 261 8.10 12.55 3.87
CA TRP A 261 6.97 11.64 4.01
C TRP A 261 6.68 10.89 2.70
N ILE A 262 6.73 11.58 1.57
CA ILE A 262 6.55 10.95 0.25
C ILE A 262 7.67 9.92 0.01
N ALA A 263 8.94 10.32 0.26
CA ALA A 263 10.09 9.44 0.09
C ALA A 263 10.00 8.18 0.95
N LEU A 264 9.54 8.32 2.20
CA LEU A 264 9.32 7.21 3.11
C LEU A 264 8.28 6.22 2.57
N ASN A 265 7.12 6.71 2.13
CA ASN A 265 6.06 5.87 1.55
C ASN A 265 6.53 5.15 0.29
N VAL A 266 7.19 5.86 -0.61
CA VAL A 266 7.77 5.33 -1.86
C VAL A 266 8.80 4.23 -1.55
N GLY A 267 9.62 4.43 -0.51
CA GLY A 267 10.58 3.42 -0.04
C GLY A 267 9.89 2.16 0.50
N PHE A 268 8.81 2.31 1.28
CA PHE A 268 8.01 1.17 1.77
C PHE A 268 7.25 0.43 0.65
N LEU A 269 7.02 1.10 -0.48
CA LEU A 269 6.53 0.48 -1.71
C LEU A 269 7.64 -0.16 -2.55
N ASN A 270 8.88 -0.24 -2.05
CA ASN A 270 10.09 -0.77 -2.70
C ASN A 270 10.50 -0.01 -3.99
N ARG A 271 10.10 1.24 -4.14
CA ARG A 271 10.51 2.14 -5.23
C ARG A 271 11.76 2.92 -4.78
N PHE A 272 12.86 2.21 -4.54
CA PHE A 272 14.03 2.75 -3.85
C PHE A 272 14.76 3.86 -4.62
N GLU A 273 14.85 3.77 -5.96
CA GLU A 273 15.48 4.80 -6.77
C GLU A 273 14.71 6.13 -6.72
N GLU A 274 13.38 6.05 -6.74
CA GLU A 274 12.52 7.22 -6.59
C GLU A 274 12.59 7.80 -5.17
N ALA A 275 12.61 6.94 -4.15
CA ALA A 275 12.77 7.37 -2.77
C ALA A 275 14.09 8.12 -2.57
N GLU A 276 15.20 7.62 -3.17
CA GLU A 276 16.51 8.26 -3.13
C GLU A 276 16.50 9.66 -3.78
N GLN A 277 15.86 9.80 -4.95
CA GLN A 277 15.69 11.09 -5.62
C GLN A 277 14.91 12.08 -4.76
N LEU A 278 13.83 11.63 -4.11
CA LEU A 278 13.03 12.46 -3.20
C LEU A 278 13.82 12.87 -1.96
N PHE A 279 14.60 11.96 -1.36
CA PHE A 279 15.48 12.31 -0.24
C PHE A 279 16.55 13.32 -0.65
N ASN A 280 17.18 13.15 -1.81
CA ASN A 280 18.17 14.10 -2.32
C ASN A 280 17.56 15.49 -2.58
N ARG A 281 16.29 15.55 -3.02
CA ARG A 281 15.55 16.82 -3.16
C ARG A 281 15.22 17.44 -1.81
N ALA A 282 14.83 16.64 -0.83
CA ALA A 282 14.46 17.11 0.51
C ALA A 282 15.67 17.62 1.31
N GLU A 283 16.84 17.04 1.13
CA GLU A 283 18.02 17.29 1.96
C GLU A 283 18.42 18.78 2.07
N PRO A 284 18.58 19.54 0.96
CA PRO A 284 18.89 20.95 1.05
C PRO A 284 17.78 21.77 1.69
N LEU A 285 16.52 21.34 1.57
CA LEU A 285 15.36 22.04 2.14
C LEU A 285 15.33 21.86 3.66
N VAL A 286 15.45 20.64 4.16
CA VAL A 286 15.47 20.37 5.62
C VAL A 286 16.72 20.91 6.30
N THR A 287 17.83 21.09 5.55
CA THR A 287 19.06 21.69 6.07
C THR A 287 18.91 23.21 6.24
N LYS A 288 18.16 23.87 5.35
CA LYS A 288 17.85 25.30 5.41
C LYS A 288 16.62 25.61 6.26
N SER A 289 15.91 24.59 6.75
CA SER A 289 14.72 24.78 7.56
C SER A 289 15.07 25.42 8.91
N LEU A 290 14.25 26.34 9.34
CA LEU A 290 14.33 26.93 10.67
C LEU A 290 13.86 26.00 11.78
N SER A 291 13.15 24.92 11.42
CA SER A 291 12.69 23.89 12.34
C SER A 291 13.83 22.94 12.73
N TRP A 292 14.25 23.02 13.98
CA TRP A 292 15.27 22.13 14.55
C TRP A 292 14.93 20.64 14.40
N SER A 293 13.65 20.31 14.21
CA SER A 293 13.19 18.91 14.14
C SER A 293 13.26 18.31 12.73
N ASP A 294 13.47 19.11 11.67
CA ASP A 294 13.36 18.61 10.29
C ASP A 294 14.57 17.80 9.85
N ARG A 295 15.77 18.24 10.20
CA ARG A 295 17.00 17.47 9.89
C ARG A 295 17.01 16.11 10.60
N PRO A 296 16.77 15.98 11.93
CA PRO A 296 16.64 14.68 12.58
C PRO A 296 15.50 13.82 12.02
N PHE A 297 14.37 14.43 11.63
CA PHE A 297 13.27 13.72 11.00
C PHE A 297 13.67 13.13 9.65
N TYR A 298 14.34 13.89 8.81
CA TYR A 298 14.90 13.43 7.54
C TYR A 298 15.83 12.23 7.72
N LEU A 299 16.81 12.34 8.63
CA LEU A 299 17.80 11.29 8.89
C LEU A 299 17.15 10.00 9.38
N ALA A 300 16.23 10.08 10.34
CA ALA A 300 15.53 8.92 10.87
C ALA A 300 14.68 8.20 9.79
N ASN A 301 14.01 8.96 8.91
CA ASN A 301 13.22 8.36 7.85
C ASN A 301 14.08 7.81 6.71
N ARG A 302 15.19 8.44 6.37
CA ARG A 302 16.16 7.90 5.41
C ARG A 302 16.78 6.60 5.96
N SER A 303 17.15 6.56 7.24
CA SER A 303 17.57 5.33 7.95
C SER A 303 16.52 4.21 7.80
N SER A 304 15.24 4.53 7.97
CA SER A 304 14.15 3.55 7.81
C SER A 304 14.10 2.95 6.40
N VAL A 305 14.29 3.75 5.35
CA VAL A 305 14.27 3.29 3.96
C VAL A 305 15.52 2.50 3.61
N GLU A 306 16.71 2.93 4.06
CA GLU A 306 17.96 2.16 3.85
C GLU A 306 17.90 0.79 4.53
N ARG A 307 17.34 0.73 5.74
CA ARG A 307 17.06 -0.55 6.44
C ARG A 307 16.08 -1.42 5.62
N GLN A 308 15.01 -0.84 5.07
CA GLN A 308 14.05 -1.57 4.23
C GLN A 308 14.69 -2.12 2.96
N ARG A 309 15.71 -1.41 2.44
CA ARG A 309 16.54 -1.82 1.29
C ARG A 309 17.57 -2.90 1.66
N GLY A 310 17.75 -3.19 2.95
CA GLY A 310 18.73 -4.14 3.47
C GLY A 310 20.13 -3.56 3.69
N ARG A 311 20.29 -2.24 3.66
CA ARG A 311 21.58 -1.55 3.84
C ARG A 311 21.75 -1.09 5.29
N TYR A 312 21.92 -2.03 6.18
CA TYR A 312 21.91 -1.78 7.63
C TYR A 312 23.09 -0.92 8.09
N GLU A 313 24.26 -1.09 7.47
CA GLU A 313 25.48 -0.33 7.73
C GLU A 313 25.34 1.16 7.36
N ILE A 314 24.47 1.49 6.40
CA ILE A 314 24.13 2.87 6.05
C ILE A 314 23.01 3.38 6.95
N ALA A 315 22.03 2.54 7.28
CA ALA A 315 20.90 2.92 8.10
C ALA A 315 21.29 3.30 9.53
N LEU A 316 22.24 2.58 10.13
CA LEU A 316 22.64 2.79 11.52
C LEU A 316 23.21 4.20 11.76
N PRO A 317 24.27 4.67 11.07
CA PRO A 317 24.83 6.00 11.32
C PRO A 317 23.84 7.14 11.05
N LEU A 318 22.91 6.98 10.09
CA LEU A 318 21.84 7.96 9.86
C LEU A 318 20.91 8.06 11.08
N GLY A 319 20.55 6.91 11.67
CA GLY A 319 19.74 6.87 12.88
C GLY A 319 20.46 7.46 14.09
N GLU A 320 21.73 7.12 14.30
CA GLU A 320 22.56 7.63 15.38
C GLU A 320 22.74 9.14 15.31
N GLU A 321 22.95 9.68 14.12
CA GLU A 321 23.01 11.12 13.90
C GLU A 321 21.68 11.81 14.21
N ALA A 322 20.55 11.19 13.86
CA ALA A 322 19.24 11.71 14.23
C ALA A 322 19.04 11.76 15.75
N VAL A 323 19.50 10.74 16.48
CA VAL A 323 19.49 10.71 17.95
C VAL A 323 20.38 11.82 18.50
N ARG A 324 21.62 11.93 18.02
CA ARG A 324 22.58 12.93 18.46
C ARG A 324 22.04 14.36 18.31
N LEU A 325 21.48 14.69 17.18
CA LEU A 325 20.89 16.02 16.91
C LEU A 325 19.71 16.34 17.84
N ARG A 326 18.94 15.32 18.24
CA ARG A 326 17.85 15.51 19.21
C ARG A 326 18.36 15.62 20.63
N ASP A 327 19.32 14.81 21.04
CA ASP A 327 19.93 14.88 22.38
C ASP A 327 20.64 16.23 22.63
N GLN A 328 21.15 16.88 21.57
CA GLN A 328 21.70 18.24 21.64
C GLN A 328 20.64 19.32 21.89
N ARG A 329 19.35 18.99 21.77
CA ARG A 329 18.21 19.91 21.96
C ARG A 329 17.37 19.51 23.17
N ARG A 330 18.01 19.10 24.27
CA ARG A 330 17.30 18.73 25.52
C ARG A 330 16.48 19.88 26.10
N GLU A 331 16.89 21.12 25.86
CA GLU A 331 16.11 22.29 26.23
C GLU A 331 14.70 22.31 25.62
N MET A 332 14.49 21.53 24.55
CA MET A 332 13.21 21.37 23.89
C MET A 332 12.37 20.21 24.44
N GLU A 333 12.79 19.56 25.53
CA GLU A 333 12.10 18.38 26.09
C GLU A 333 10.63 18.64 26.42
N ALA A 334 10.30 19.87 26.80
CA ALA A 334 8.93 20.30 27.05
C ALA A 334 8.09 20.44 25.75
N SER A 335 8.72 20.43 24.57
CA SER A 335 7.97 20.53 23.31
C SER A 335 7.29 19.19 22.96
N SER A 336 6.07 19.29 22.40
CA SER A 336 5.27 18.09 22.07
C SER A 336 5.94 17.11 21.10
N GLY A 337 6.85 17.58 20.27
CA GLY A 337 7.52 16.76 19.25
C GLY A 337 8.87 16.17 19.67
N TYR A 338 9.43 16.56 20.83
CA TYR A 338 10.75 16.10 21.25
C TYR A 338 10.75 14.61 21.58
N ALA A 339 9.92 14.19 22.54
CA ALA A 339 9.87 12.83 23.02
C ALA A 339 9.52 11.82 21.90
N THR A 340 8.48 12.12 21.10
CA THR A 340 8.07 11.26 19.98
C THR A 340 9.12 11.20 18.88
N GLY A 341 9.77 12.31 18.59
CA GLY A 341 10.84 12.36 17.59
C GLY A 341 12.12 11.64 18.03
N LEU A 342 12.51 11.76 19.30
CA LEU A 342 13.67 11.01 19.84
C LEU A 342 13.35 9.52 19.90
N ALA A 343 12.16 9.12 20.35
CA ALA A 343 11.71 7.73 20.33
C ALA A 343 11.73 7.14 18.93
N HIS A 344 11.29 7.92 17.91
CA HIS A 344 11.36 7.52 16.51
C HIS A 344 12.81 7.25 16.06
N ALA A 345 13.74 8.17 16.36
CA ALA A 345 15.16 8.00 16.00
C ALA A 345 15.77 6.79 16.71
N LEU A 346 15.55 6.63 18.02
CA LEU A 346 16.00 5.46 18.80
C LEU A 346 15.46 4.14 18.26
N MET A 347 14.19 4.13 17.82
CA MET A 347 13.60 2.97 17.18
C MET A 347 14.32 2.61 15.87
N GLN A 348 14.71 3.58 15.04
CA GLN A 348 15.45 3.27 13.80
C GLN A 348 16.86 2.72 14.11
N VAL A 349 17.55 3.29 15.10
CA VAL A 349 18.83 2.77 15.59
C VAL A 349 18.69 1.32 16.06
N GLY A 350 17.75 1.05 16.97
CA GLY A 350 17.54 -0.30 17.50
C GLY A 350 17.15 -1.32 16.43
N ARG A 351 16.37 -0.90 15.43
CA ARG A 351 16.05 -1.74 14.28
C ARG A 351 17.26 -2.09 13.42
N ALA A 352 18.14 -1.14 13.14
CA ALA A 352 19.37 -1.39 12.41
C ALA A 352 20.30 -2.31 13.20
N GLN A 353 20.45 -2.06 14.50
CA GLN A 353 21.27 -2.87 15.41
C GLN A 353 20.79 -4.31 15.51
N LEU A 354 19.46 -4.56 15.54
CA LEU A 354 18.89 -5.91 15.51
C LEU A 354 19.39 -6.70 14.28
N TYR A 355 19.33 -6.11 13.10
CA TYR A 355 19.77 -6.76 11.86
C TYR A 355 21.31 -6.94 11.80
N LEU A 356 22.06 -6.05 12.46
CA LEU A 356 23.50 -6.16 12.63
C LEU A 356 23.91 -7.07 13.80
N LYS A 357 22.93 -7.75 14.44
CA LYS A 357 23.13 -8.65 15.59
C LYS A 357 23.75 -7.97 16.84
N ARG A 358 23.61 -6.66 16.95
CA ARG A 358 23.99 -5.88 18.13
C ARG A 358 22.81 -5.84 19.12
N LEU A 359 22.44 -7.01 19.67
CA LEU A 359 21.14 -7.23 20.31
C LEU A 359 20.97 -6.42 21.61
N ASP A 360 21.99 -6.35 22.46
CA ASP A 360 21.90 -5.62 23.74
C ASP A 360 21.80 -4.10 23.52
N GLU A 361 22.44 -3.59 22.49
CA GLU A 361 22.32 -2.18 22.11
C GLU A 361 20.93 -1.88 21.55
N ALA A 362 20.40 -2.79 20.72
CA ALA A 362 19.05 -2.69 20.19
C ALA A 362 18.01 -2.66 21.34
N GLU A 363 18.15 -3.55 22.32
CA GLU A 363 17.29 -3.59 23.50
C GLU A 363 17.33 -2.27 24.28
N ARG A 364 18.53 -1.76 24.58
CA ARG A 364 18.69 -0.48 25.30
C ARG A 364 18.05 0.69 24.56
N ASN A 365 18.30 0.82 23.25
CA ASN A 365 17.77 1.94 22.48
C ASN A 365 16.25 1.87 22.32
N ILE A 366 15.70 0.70 22.04
CA ILE A 366 14.24 0.52 21.90
C ILE A 366 13.55 0.75 23.25
N SER A 367 14.09 0.21 24.35
CA SER A 367 13.55 0.40 25.70
C SER A 367 13.59 1.87 26.14
N ARG A 368 14.71 2.58 25.85
CA ARG A 368 14.79 4.03 26.06
C ARG A 368 13.71 4.77 25.25
N GLY A 369 13.50 4.38 23.99
CA GLY A 369 12.44 4.95 23.16
C GLY A 369 11.04 4.74 23.75
N ILE A 370 10.74 3.53 24.26
CA ILE A 370 9.47 3.22 24.92
C ILE A 370 9.27 4.12 26.15
N SER A 371 10.28 4.24 27.01
CA SER A 371 10.20 5.04 28.25
C SER A 371 9.89 6.53 28.02
N LEU A 372 10.25 7.05 26.83
CA LEU A 372 9.95 8.44 26.46
C LEU A 372 8.48 8.67 26.07
N VAL A 373 7.83 7.66 25.47
CA VAL A 373 6.50 7.82 24.91
C VAL A 373 5.41 7.02 25.62
N ASP A 374 5.77 6.08 26.48
CA ASP A 374 4.83 5.31 27.30
C ASP A 374 4.43 6.07 28.57
N LYS A 375 3.99 7.32 28.39
CA LYS A 375 3.54 8.24 29.43
C LYS A 375 2.30 8.98 28.93
N PRO A 376 1.38 9.37 29.83
CA PRO A 376 0.29 10.29 29.46
C PRO A 376 0.86 11.58 28.88
N GLY A 377 0.20 12.13 27.89
CA GLY A 377 0.65 13.37 27.25
C GLY A 377 -0.12 13.69 25.99
N PRO A 378 0.15 14.86 25.39
CA PRO A 378 -0.40 15.20 24.09
C PRO A 378 0.00 14.15 23.06
N ASP A 379 -0.76 14.05 21.98
CA ASP A 379 -0.52 13.09 20.90
C ASP A 379 -0.67 11.62 21.33
N PHE A 380 -1.70 11.33 22.11
CA PHE A 380 -1.99 9.99 22.64
C PHE A 380 -1.90 8.89 21.56
N GLU A 381 -2.52 9.11 20.40
CA GLU A 381 -2.53 8.12 19.30
C GLU A 381 -1.12 7.85 18.75
N PHE A 382 -0.29 8.90 18.61
CA PHE A 382 1.12 8.73 18.21
C PHE A 382 1.93 7.97 19.26
N ARG A 383 1.75 8.31 20.52
CA ARG A 383 2.46 7.64 21.61
C ARG A 383 2.10 6.16 21.68
N VAL A 384 0.81 5.84 21.62
CA VAL A 384 0.33 4.45 21.61
C VAL A 384 0.87 3.70 20.39
N TRP A 385 0.89 4.36 19.21
CA TRP A 385 1.44 3.76 18.00
C TRP A 385 2.94 3.47 18.13
N TYR A 386 3.74 4.47 18.54
CA TYR A 386 5.20 4.29 18.69
C TYR A 386 5.51 3.24 19.74
N THR A 387 4.82 3.25 20.88
CA THR A 387 5.02 2.24 21.90
C THR A 387 4.72 0.84 21.37
N GLY A 388 3.57 0.66 20.70
CA GLY A 388 3.19 -0.63 20.12
C GLY A 388 4.14 -1.10 19.02
N GLU A 389 4.66 -0.17 18.21
CA GLU A 389 5.66 -0.48 17.18
C GLU A 389 6.98 -0.89 17.80
N MET A 390 7.48 -0.14 18.79
CA MET A 390 8.72 -0.45 19.50
C MET A 390 8.63 -1.76 20.30
N GLN A 391 7.48 -2.05 20.92
CA GLN A 391 7.23 -3.32 21.58
C GLN A 391 7.34 -4.50 20.63
N LEU A 392 6.80 -4.36 19.40
CA LEU A 392 6.99 -5.40 18.38
C LEU A 392 8.48 -5.65 18.09
N TRP A 393 9.25 -4.58 17.94
CA TRP A 393 10.69 -4.70 17.66
C TRP A 393 11.49 -5.19 18.87
N LEU A 394 11.10 -4.81 20.08
CA LEU A 394 11.69 -5.34 21.31
C LEU A 394 11.41 -6.83 21.45
N GLY A 395 10.20 -7.28 21.11
CA GLY A 395 9.86 -8.68 21.04
C GLY A 395 10.73 -9.46 20.04
N LEU A 396 11.06 -8.85 18.90
CA LEU A 396 11.98 -9.45 17.93
C LEU A 396 13.42 -9.52 18.47
N VAL A 397 13.88 -8.50 19.20
CA VAL A 397 15.20 -8.54 19.88
C VAL A 397 15.23 -9.67 20.90
N HIS A 398 14.23 -9.78 21.78
CA HIS A 398 14.14 -10.86 22.77
C HIS A 398 14.07 -12.25 22.12
N LYS A 399 13.35 -12.38 21.00
CA LYS A 399 13.30 -13.63 20.21
C LYS A 399 14.70 -14.02 19.71
N GLU A 400 15.47 -13.08 19.18
CA GLU A 400 16.86 -13.32 18.73
C GLU A 400 17.80 -13.64 19.90
N GLN A 401 17.56 -13.07 21.10
CA GLN A 401 18.24 -13.40 22.35
C GLN A 401 17.77 -14.73 22.95
N LYS A 402 16.80 -15.43 22.33
CA LYS A 402 16.14 -16.67 22.82
C LYS A 402 15.38 -16.49 24.14
N ARG A 403 15.02 -15.26 24.48
CA ARG A 403 14.18 -14.91 25.63
C ARG A 403 12.70 -14.95 25.21
N TYR A 404 12.17 -16.14 24.96
CA TYR A 404 10.88 -16.34 24.31
C TYR A 404 9.68 -15.84 25.14
N ALA A 405 9.73 -15.98 26.47
CA ALA A 405 8.69 -15.45 27.36
C ALA A 405 8.60 -13.90 27.29
N ASP A 406 9.74 -13.23 27.32
CA ASP A 406 9.80 -11.78 27.17
C ASP A 406 9.35 -11.34 25.77
N ALA A 407 9.75 -12.06 24.72
CA ALA A 407 9.31 -11.81 23.35
C ALA A 407 7.78 -11.90 23.23
N ARG A 408 7.18 -12.95 23.81
CA ARG A 408 5.71 -13.14 23.83
C ARG A 408 5.00 -11.97 24.49
N LYS A 409 5.45 -11.60 25.68
CA LYS A 409 4.92 -10.45 26.43
C LYS A 409 4.94 -9.17 25.59
N GLN A 410 6.04 -8.89 24.90
CA GLN A 410 6.13 -7.69 24.06
C GLN A 410 5.23 -7.76 22.84
N PHE A 411 5.10 -8.91 22.19
CA PHE A 411 4.18 -9.09 21.06
C PHE A 411 2.71 -8.95 21.47
N GLU A 412 2.32 -9.44 22.62
CA GLU A 412 0.96 -9.30 23.16
C GLU A 412 0.63 -7.84 23.51
N LEU A 413 1.56 -7.13 24.13
CA LEU A 413 1.42 -5.69 24.38
C LEU A 413 1.30 -4.90 23.06
N ALA A 414 2.14 -5.22 22.07
CA ALA A 414 2.07 -4.60 20.76
C ALA A 414 0.71 -4.88 20.07
N LEU A 415 0.23 -6.13 20.16
CA LEU A 415 -1.07 -6.54 19.61
C LEU A 415 -2.21 -5.76 20.25
N ALA A 416 -2.24 -5.65 21.59
CA ALA A 416 -3.28 -4.93 22.32
C ALA A 416 -3.33 -3.45 21.90
N ARG A 417 -2.17 -2.78 21.83
CA ARG A 417 -2.08 -1.36 21.43
C ARG A 417 -2.48 -1.12 19.98
N ARG A 418 -2.05 -2.01 19.08
CA ARG A 418 -2.40 -1.91 17.66
C ARG A 418 -3.89 -2.13 17.45
N ARG A 419 -4.50 -3.10 18.15
CA ARG A 419 -5.94 -3.35 18.09
C ARG A 419 -6.75 -2.18 18.65
N LEU A 420 -6.26 -1.52 19.71
CA LEU A 420 -6.89 -0.31 20.25
C LEU A 420 -6.97 0.82 19.21
N LEU A 421 -5.91 1.02 18.43
CA LEU A 421 -5.85 2.12 17.45
C LEU A 421 -6.51 1.78 16.11
N PHE A 422 -6.36 0.55 15.64
CA PHE A 422 -6.62 0.21 14.24
C PHE A 422 -7.74 -0.82 14.06
N GLY A 423 -8.25 -1.43 15.16
CA GLY A 423 -9.10 -2.61 15.01
C GLY A 423 -8.35 -3.72 14.26
N ASP A 424 -9.08 -4.60 13.59
CA ASP A 424 -8.49 -5.65 12.77
C ASP A 424 -7.94 -5.06 11.47
N SER A 425 -6.64 -4.89 11.42
CA SER A 425 -5.89 -4.21 10.36
C SER A 425 -4.60 -4.96 10.03
N VAL A 426 -3.91 -4.52 8.97
CA VAL A 426 -2.62 -5.11 8.57
C VAL A 426 -1.58 -5.08 9.70
N THR A 427 -1.60 -4.06 10.55
CA THR A 427 -0.66 -3.95 11.67
C THR A 427 -0.94 -4.97 12.77
N VAL A 428 -2.23 -5.27 13.01
CA VAL A 428 -2.69 -6.33 13.91
C VAL A 428 -2.40 -7.72 13.33
N ALA A 429 -2.63 -7.91 12.03
CA ALA A 429 -2.25 -9.14 11.32
C ALA A 429 -0.74 -9.44 11.46
N ASN A 430 0.11 -8.41 11.32
CA ASN A 430 1.56 -8.55 11.51
C ASN A 430 1.94 -8.95 12.94
N ALA A 431 1.23 -8.47 13.97
CA ALA A 431 1.48 -8.86 15.35
C ALA A 431 1.08 -10.33 15.59
N HIS A 432 -0.06 -10.78 15.04
CA HIS A 432 -0.44 -12.19 15.08
C HIS A 432 0.57 -13.09 14.38
N ARG A 433 1.13 -12.65 13.25
CA ARG A 433 2.20 -13.39 12.57
C ARG A 433 3.43 -13.56 13.48
N GLN A 434 3.87 -12.51 14.18
CA GLN A 434 5.02 -12.62 15.07
C GLN A 434 4.77 -13.57 16.24
N LEU A 435 3.55 -13.58 16.79
CA LEU A 435 3.14 -14.58 17.80
C LEU A 435 3.15 -16.00 17.23
N GLY A 436 2.66 -16.18 16.01
CA GLY A 436 2.69 -17.46 15.31
C GLY A 436 4.11 -17.97 15.06
N GLU A 437 4.99 -17.09 14.53
CA GLU A 437 6.39 -17.41 14.30
C GLU A 437 7.15 -17.71 15.61
N LEU A 438 6.81 -17.04 16.71
CA LEU A 438 7.38 -17.33 18.02
C LEU A 438 6.93 -18.72 18.51
N SER A 439 5.61 -19.00 18.46
CA SER A 439 5.08 -20.30 18.87
C SER A 439 5.66 -21.45 18.04
N LEU A 440 5.90 -21.21 16.74
CA LEU A 440 6.59 -22.18 15.87
C LEU A 440 8.04 -22.42 16.34
N THR A 441 8.76 -21.36 16.76
CA THR A 441 10.12 -21.46 17.29
C THR A 441 10.14 -22.25 18.61
N GLU A 442 9.09 -22.16 19.43
CA GLU A 442 8.90 -22.91 20.67
C GLU A 442 8.42 -24.36 20.43
N GLY A 443 8.15 -24.75 19.18
CA GLY A 443 7.62 -26.07 18.83
C GLY A 443 6.13 -26.25 19.08
N ASN A 444 5.40 -25.18 19.43
CA ASN A 444 3.97 -25.24 19.69
C ASN A 444 3.16 -24.99 18.40
N LEU A 445 2.94 -26.06 17.64
CA LEU A 445 2.23 -25.99 16.35
C LEU A 445 0.78 -25.50 16.49
N SER A 446 0.07 -25.88 17.57
CA SER A 446 -1.32 -25.49 17.79
C SER A 446 -1.44 -23.97 18.00
N ALA A 447 -0.65 -23.40 18.91
CA ALA A 447 -0.65 -21.97 19.16
C ALA A 447 -0.16 -21.16 17.95
N ALA A 448 0.76 -21.72 17.16
CA ALA A 448 1.21 -21.14 15.91
C ALA A 448 0.06 -21.06 14.90
N LEU A 449 -0.66 -22.16 14.68
CA LEU A 449 -1.83 -22.24 13.79
C LEU A 449 -2.90 -21.23 14.20
N ASP A 450 -3.23 -21.13 15.48
CA ASP A 450 -4.25 -20.19 15.97
C ASP A 450 -3.87 -18.73 15.66
N SER A 451 -2.60 -18.40 15.83
CA SER A 451 -2.10 -17.06 15.55
C SER A 451 -2.09 -16.76 14.03
N PHE A 452 -1.67 -17.69 13.20
CA PHE A 452 -1.68 -17.55 11.75
C PHE A 452 -3.09 -17.53 11.16
N ARG A 453 -4.04 -18.29 11.72
CA ARG A 453 -5.47 -18.23 11.34
C ARG A 453 -6.05 -16.84 11.57
N LYS A 454 -5.73 -16.20 12.71
CA LYS A 454 -6.13 -14.81 12.99
C LYS A 454 -5.50 -13.82 12.01
N GLU A 455 -4.21 -13.99 11.69
CA GLU A 455 -3.57 -13.20 10.63
C GLU A 455 -4.30 -13.37 9.29
N ALA A 456 -4.52 -14.61 8.88
CA ALA A 456 -5.15 -14.94 7.60
C ALA A 456 -6.59 -14.38 7.51
N GLU A 457 -7.35 -14.42 8.59
CA GLU A 457 -8.71 -13.86 8.65
C GLU A 457 -8.70 -12.35 8.45
N ILE A 458 -7.81 -11.62 9.12
CA ILE A 458 -7.68 -10.17 8.94
C ILE A 458 -7.26 -9.85 7.50
N ARG A 459 -6.29 -10.60 6.95
CA ARG A 459 -5.85 -10.36 5.56
C ARG A 459 -6.90 -10.71 4.53
N ARG A 460 -7.86 -11.55 4.87
CA ARG A 460 -8.99 -11.89 4.00
C ARG A 460 -10.08 -10.84 4.03
N THR A 461 -10.29 -10.18 5.16
CA THR A 461 -11.43 -9.26 5.39
C THR A 461 -11.06 -7.79 5.23
N ASP A 462 -9.83 -7.40 5.50
CA ASP A 462 -9.34 -6.03 5.37
C ASP A 462 -8.67 -5.79 4.02
N ALA A 463 -9.19 -4.84 3.24
CA ALA A 463 -8.72 -4.57 1.88
C ALA A 463 -7.25 -4.09 1.83
N VAL A 464 -6.80 -3.32 2.83
CA VAL A 464 -5.41 -2.85 2.91
C VAL A 464 -4.50 -4.03 3.24
N ALA A 465 -4.86 -4.84 4.25
CA ALA A 465 -4.10 -6.03 4.62
C ALA A 465 -4.00 -7.04 3.46
N GLN A 466 -5.07 -7.21 2.69
CA GLN A 466 -5.08 -8.01 1.47
C GLN A 466 -4.16 -7.44 0.40
N SER A 467 -4.18 -6.13 0.18
CA SER A 467 -3.36 -5.49 -0.87
C SER A 467 -1.85 -5.64 -0.67
N VAL A 468 -1.40 -5.81 0.56
CA VAL A 468 0.03 -5.98 0.91
C VAL A 468 0.41 -7.43 1.22
N ALA A 469 -0.54 -8.38 1.14
CA ALA A 469 -0.25 -9.80 1.29
C ALA A 469 0.70 -10.28 0.17
N ARG A 470 1.72 -11.03 0.55
CA ARG A 470 2.73 -11.57 -0.38
C ARG A 470 2.94 -13.06 -0.09
N PRO A 471 3.36 -13.88 -1.08
CA PRO A 471 3.64 -15.30 -0.86
C PRO A 471 4.53 -15.58 0.35
N ASN A 472 5.61 -14.84 0.52
CA ASN A 472 6.54 -15.00 1.65
C ASN A 472 5.91 -14.70 3.02
N THR A 473 4.87 -13.88 3.07
CA THR A 473 4.13 -13.60 4.32
C THR A 473 3.40 -14.83 4.83
N PHE A 474 2.93 -15.69 3.92
CA PHE A 474 2.15 -16.88 4.23
C PHE A 474 3.01 -18.14 4.34
N ALA A 475 4.29 -18.10 3.98
CA ALA A 475 5.17 -19.27 4.06
C ALA A 475 5.22 -19.90 5.47
N PRO A 476 5.40 -19.15 6.58
CA PRO A 476 5.38 -19.72 7.93
C PRO A 476 4.06 -20.43 8.27
N TYR A 477 2.94 -19.83 7.86
CA TYR A 477 1.63 -20.44 8.07
C TYR A 477 1.49 -21.76 7.32
N LEU A 478 1.84 -21.78 6.03
CA LEU A 478 1.80 -23.00 5.21
C LEU A 478 2.74 -24.08 5.78
N ASP A 479 3.98 -23.70 6.13
CA ASP A 479 4.93 -24.63 6.75
C ASP A 479 4.36 -25.24 8.04
N THR A 480 3.69 -24.44 8.87
CA THR A 480 3.05 -24.92 10.10
C THR A 480 1.89 -25.89 9.80
N ILE A 481 1.06 -25.59 8.80
CA ILE A 481 -0.03 -26.49 8.39
C ILE A 481 0.54 -27.84 7.89
N PHE A 482 1.57 -27.81 7.06
CA PHE A 482 2.20 -29.04 6.56
C PHE A 482 2.82 -29.87 7.69
N ALA A 483 3.45 -29.21 8.68
CA ALA A 483 3.99 -29.87 9.86
C ALA A 483 2.87 -30.49 10.72
N ALA A 484 1.79 -29.75 10.97
CA ALA A 484 0.63 -30.24 11.70
C ALA A 484 -0.05 -31.42 10.97
N ALA A 485 -0.22 -31.32 9.65
CA ALA A 485 -0.79 -32.39 8.83
C ALA A 485 0.05 -33.68 8.82
N ALA A 486 1.35 -33.57 9.04
CA ALA A 486 2.23 -34.73 9.23
C ALA A 486 2.12 -35.32 10.64
N ALA A 487 1.91 -34.48 11.66
CA ALA A 487 1.81 -34.87 13.07
C ALA A 487 0.43 -35.44 13.41
N THR A 488 -0.64 -35.03 12.71
CA THR A 488 -2.04 -35.44 13.00
C THR A 488 -2.71 -36.06 11.76
N PRO A 489 -2.45 -37.35 11.45
CA PRO A 489 -3.00 -38.01 10.25
C PRO A 489 -4.54 -37.92 10.13
N GLY A 490 -5.26 -37.92 11.26
CA GLY A 490 -6.73 -37.83 11.28
C GLY A 490 -7.27 -36.47 10.80
N GLU A 491 -6.49 -35.42 10.93
CA GLU A 491 -6.86 -34.04 10.52
C GLU A 491 -6.22 -33.61 9.18
N ARG A 492 -5.39 -34.48 8.59
CA ARG A 492 -4.58 -34.19 7.42
C ARG A 492 -5.37 -33.58 6.27
N ASP A 493 -6.49 -34.16 5.90
CA ASP A 493 -7.29 -33.69 4.74
C ASP A 493 -7.86 -32.29 5.02
N ALA A 494 -8.30 -32.03 6.25
CA ALA A 494 -8.81 -30.71 6.65
C ALA A 494 -7.69 -29.66 6.64
N LEU A 495 -6.52 -29.99 7.18
CA LEU A 495 -5.35 -29.10 7.19
C LEU A 495 -4.83 -28.81 5.77
N LEU A 496 -4.78 -29.80 4.87
CA LEU A 496 -4.39 -29.56 3.48
C LEU A 496 -5.42 -28.70 2.73
N ALA A 497 -6.71 -28.84 3.04
CA ALA A 497 -7.74 -27.95 2.51
C ALA A 497 -7.58 -26.51 3.04
N GLU A 498 -7.21 -26.33 4.30
CA GLU A 498 -6.86 -25.04 4.90
C GLU A 498 -5.63 -24.41 4.23
N ALA A 499 -4.56 -25.20 4.01
CA ALA A 499 -3.37 -24.75 3.30
C ALA A 499 -3.70 -24.28 1.87
N PHE A 500 -4.56 -25.00 1.15
CA PHE A 500 -5.03 -24.62 -0.16
C PHE A 500 -5.78 -23.28 -0.14
N ALA A 501 -6.67 -23.08 0.83
CA ALA A 501 -7.38 -21.80 0.99
C ALA A 501 -6.42 -20.66 1.35
N ALA A 502 -5.48 -20.88 2.30
CA ALA A 502 -4.49 -19.90 2.70
C ALA A 502 -3.55 -19.50 1.56
N SER A 503 -3.19 -20.43 0.66
CA SER A 503 -2.32 -20.16 -0.48
C SER A 503 -2.90 -19.16 -1.50
N GLN A 504 -4.19 -18.91 -1.46
CA GLN A 504 -4.91 -17.99 -2.37
C GLN A 504 -4.97 -16.55 -1.84
N ILE A 505 -4.74 -16.32 -0.53
CA ILE A 505 -4.80 -14.99 0.09
C ILE A 505 -3.69 -14.05 -0.42
N PRO A 506 -2.43 -14.51 -0.64
CA PRO A 506 -1.43 -13.70 -1.30
C PRO A 506 -1.92 -13.34 -2.70
N ARG A 507 -1.96 -12.06 -2.95
CA ARG A 507 -2.69 -11.47 -4.04
C ARG A 507 -2.37 -12.00 -5.42
N GLU A 508 -3.41 -12.26 -6.15
CA GLU A 508 -3.43 -12.49 -7.58
C GLU A 508 -2.84 -11.31 -8.37
N GLY A 509 -2.14 -11.61 -9.46
CA GLY A 509 -1.57 -10.60 -10.36
C GLY A 509 -2.65 -9.74 -11.04
N ASP A 510 -2.22 -8.63 -11.64
CA ASP A 510 -3.12 -7.68 -12.36
C ASP A 510 -3.90 -8.34 -13.49
N THR A 511 -3.29 -9.35 -14.14
CA THR A 511 -3.95 -10.15 -15.19
C THR A 511 -5.15 -10.93 -14.65
N ALA A 512 -5.02 -11.53 -13.46
CA ALA A 512 -6.09 -12.26 -12.82
C ALA A 512 -7.28 -11.34 -12.50
N ARG A 513 -6.98 -10.16 -11.94
CA ARG A 513 -8.02 -9.14 -11.69
C ARG A 513 -8.69 -8.65 -12.96
N ALA A 514 -7.92 -8.43 -14.02
CA ALA A 514 -8.48 -8.01 -15.31
C ALA A 514 -9.44 -9.06 -15.86
N ILE A 515 -9.10 -10.35 -15.76
CA ILE A 515 -9.97 -11.46 -16.20
C ILE A 515 -11.20 -11.56 -15.29
N THR A 516 -11.05 -11.52 -13.98
CA THR A 516 -12.17 -11.55 -13.04
C THR A 516 -13.15 -10.41 -13.29
N ASN A 517 -12.62 -9.19 -13.46
CA ASN A 517 -13.41 -8.01 -13.76
C ASN A 517 -14.08 -8.08 -15.16
N MET A 518 -13.40 -8.65 -16.14
CA MET A 518 -13.98 -8.84 -17.48
C MET A 518 -15.11 -9.88 -17.45
N ALA A 519 -14.87 -11.01 -16.79
CA ALA A 519 -15.87 -12.09 -16.69
C ALA A 519 -17.10 -11.66 -15.89
N ALA A 520 -16.91 -10.92 -14.80
CA ALA A 520 -18.01 -10.37 -14.02
C ALA A 520 -18.89 -9.39 -14.84
N ARG A 521 -18.31 -8.69 -15.84
CA ARG A 521 -19.08 -7.88 -16.80
C ARG A 521 -19.88 -8.72 -17.78
N LEU A 522 -19.36 -9.88 -18.18
CA LEU A 522 -20.02 -10.77 -19.15
C LEU A 522 -21.14 -11.58 -18.51
N ASP A 523 -21.03 -11.88 -17.22
CA ASP A 523 -21.99 -12.72 -16.47
C ASP A 523 -23.27 -11.98 -16.07
N THR A 524 -23.29 -10.66 -16.13
CA THR A 524 -24.44 -9.88 -15.73
C THR A 524 -25.39 -9.65 -16.90
N ALA A 525 -26.58 -10.25 -16.83
CA ALA A 525 -27.68 -9.95 -17.73
C ALA A 525 -28.20 -8.50 -17.59
N ASP A 526 -27.85 -7.82 -16.49
CA ASP A 526 -28.27 -6.46 -16.17
C ASP A 526 -27.45 -5.42 -16.94
N PRO A 527 -28.07 -4.66 -17.89
CA PRO A 527 -27.39 -3.62 -18.65
C PRO A 527 -26.87 -2.46 -17.75
N ALA A 528 -27.60 -2.14 -16.66
CA ALA A 528 -27.23 -1.06 -15.77
C ALA A 528 -25.96 -1.40 -14.99
N LEU A 529 -25.86 -2.63 -14.45
CA LEU A 529 -24.65 -3.10 -13.78
C LEU A 529 -23.44 -3.13 -14.74
N ARG A 530 -23.65 -3.60 -15.97
CA ARG A 530 -22.57 -3.60 -16.99
C ARG A 530 -22.05 -2.20 -17.29
N ALA A 531 -22.93 -1.21 -17.37
CA ALA A 531 -22.56 0.18 -17.59
C ALA A 531 -21.73 0.70 -16.40
N VAL A 532 -22.25 0.61 -15.18
CA VAL A 532 -21.59 1.11 -13.97
C VAL A 532 -20.25 0.41 -13.72
N ALA A 533 -20.18 -0.92 -13.89
CA ALA A 533 -18.94 -1.66 -13.72
C ALA A 533 -17.88 -1.29 -14.76
N ARG A 534 -18.29 -1.01 -15.99
CA ARG A 534 -17.38 -0.52 -17.05
C ARG A 534 -16.84 0.85 -16.71
N GLU A 535 -17.72 1.79 -16.35
CA GLU A 535 -17.34 3.15 -15.96
C GLU A 535 -16.40 3.14 -14.76
N TYR A 536 -16.68 2.34 -13.73
CA TYR A 536 -15.82 2.20 -12.55
C TYR A 536 -14.39 1.74 -12.90
N GLN A 537 -14.30 0.72 -13.75
CA GLN A 537 -12.99 0.23 -14.17
C GLN A 537 -12.26 1.20 -15.10
N GLU A 538 -12.99 1.98 -15.88
CA GLU A 538 -12.40 3.04 -16.71
C GLU A 538 -11.89 4.19 -15.83
N ALA A 539 -12.65 4.58 -14.82
CA ALA A 539 -12.23 5.57 -13.83
C ALA A 539 -10.97 5.13 -13.06
N LEU A 540 -10.90 3.86 -12.64
CA LEU A 540 -9.69 3.29 -12.03
C LEU A 540 -8.48 3.37 -12.96
N ARG A 541 -8.64 3.05 -14.25
CA ARG A 541 -7.55 3.13 -15.23
C ARG A 541 -7.09 4.57 -15.47
N LYS A 542 -8.02 5.51 -15.62
CA LYS A 542 -7.73 6.94 -15.78
C LYS A 542 -6.96 7.46 -14.57
N ARG A 543 -7.45 7.19 -13.37
CA ARG A 543 -6.77 7.54 -12.11
C ARG A 543 -5.32 7.04 -12.07
N ASP A 544 -5.14 5.74 -12.30
CA ASP A 544 -3.83 5.12 -12.20
C ASP A 544 -2.86 5.57 -13.31
N THR A 545 -3.37 5.97 -14.46
CA THR A 545 -2.58 6.53 -15.56
C THR A 545 -2.17 7.97 -15.23
N ALA A 546 -3.11 8.83 -14.85
CA ALA A 546 -2.83 10.21 -14.49
C ALA A 546 -1.85 10.28 -13.31
N ARG A 547 -2.02 9.43 -12.29
CA ARG A 547 -1.13 9.35 -11.13
C ARG A 547 0.31 8.98 -11.52
N ARG A 548 0.48 8.03 -12.44
CA ARG A 548 1.82 7.64 -12.90
C ARG A 548 2.49 8.72 -13.74
N GLU A 549 1.75 9.29 -14.69
CA GLU A 549 2.31 10.33 -15.56
C GLU A 549 2.67 11.57 -14.75
N LEU A 550 1.83 11.96 -13.79
CA LEU A 550 2.11 13.06 -12.88
C LEU A 550 3.34 12.76 -12.00
N ALA A 551 3.46 11.55 -11.46
CA ALA A 551 4.64 11.16 -10.69
C ALA A 551 5.93 11.22 -11.52
N LEU A 552 5.90 10.77 -12.77
CA LEU A 552 7.06 10.86 -13.68
C LEU A 552 7.40 12.30 -14.04
N LEU A 553 6.38 13.13 -14.29
CA LEU A 553 6.60 14.55 -14.60
C LEU A 553 7.19 15.30 -13.40
N THR A 554 6.71 15.03 -12.19
CA THR A 554 7.20 15.68 -10.96
C THR A 554 8.62 15.26 -10.57
N LEU A 555 9.15 14.15 -11.09
CA LEU A 555 10.55 13.76 -10.93
C LEU A 555 11.50 14.59 -11.78
N GLN A 556 11.02 15.22 -12.87
CA GLN A 556 11.86 16.08 -13.69
C GLN A 556 12.21 17.39 -12.94
N PRO A 557 13.37 17.99 -13.21
CA PRO A 557 13.71 19.33 -12.73
C PRO A 557 12.61 20.34 -13.09
N PRO A 558 12.33 21.32 -12.22
CA PRO A 558 11.22 22.28 -12.44
C PRO A 558 11.28 23.04 -13.78
N ASP A 559 12.48 23.36 -14.24
CA ASP A 559 12.77 24.04 -15.50
C ASP A 559 12.50 23.17 -16.74
N LYS A 560 12.39 21.86 -16.55
CA LYS A 560 12.12 20.88 -17.63
C LYS A 560 10.69 20.33 -17.62
N ARG A 561 9.84 20.82 -16.72
CA ARG A 561 8.44 20.38 -16.63
C ARG A 561 7.57 21.24 -17.53
N ASP A 562 6.61 20.60 -18.20
CA ASP A 562 5.52 21.29 -18.89
C ASP A 562 4.42 21.65 -17.87
N PRO A 563 4.22 22.95 -17.54
CA PRO A 563 3.23 23.35 -16.56
C PRO A 563 1.79 23.08 -17.01
N ALA A 564 1.51 23.17 -18.32
CA ALA A 564 0.19 22.91 -18.86
C ALA A 564 -0.14 21.41 -18.75
N ARG A 565 0.82 20.54 -19.07
CA ARG A 565 0.68 19.10 -18.92
C ARG A 565 0.52 18.69 -17.45
N GLU A 566 1.25 19.32 -16.54
CA GLU A 566 1.14 19.11 -15.11
C GLU A 566 -0.27 19.47 -14.59
N ALA A 567 -0.78 20.62 -14.98
CA ALA A 567 -2.13 21.07 -14.60
C ALA A 567 -3.21 20.14 -15.15
N GLN A 568 -3.11 19.71 -16.42
CA GLN A 568 -4.03 18.76 -17.02
C GLN A 568 -4.05 17.41 -16.31
N LEU A 569 -2.88 16.85 -16.00
CA LEU A 569 -2.79 15.57 -15.28
C LEU A 569 -3.35 15.64 -13.85
N LYS A 570 -3.21 16.79 -13.18
CA LYS A 570 -3.82 17.02 -11.87
C LYS A 570 -5.35 17.02 -11.95
N GLN A 571 -5.89 17.71 -12.94
CA GLN A 571 -7.34 17.76 -13.18
C GLN A 571 -7.88 16.38 -13.55
N ASP A 572 -7.19 15.64 -14.44
CA ASP A 572 -7.55 14.28 -14.84
C ASP A 572 -7.55 13.33 -13.64
N LEU A 573 -6.56 13.45 -12.76
CA LEU A 573 -6.46 12.65 -11.54
C LEU A 573 -7.62 12.93 -10.58
N GLN A 574 -7.89 14.20 -10.31
CA GLN A 574 -8.99 14.62 -9.41
C GLN A 574 -10.35 14.15 -9.93
N THR A 575 -10.61 14.32 -11.22
CA THR A 575 -11.85 13.86 -11.86
C THR A 575 -11.99 12.34 -11.74
N ALA A 576 -10.92 11.61 -12.03
CA ALA A 576 -10.95 10.15 -11.98
C ALA A 576 -11.11 9.60 -10.54
N GLU A 577 -10.55 10.27 -9.54
CA GLU A 577 -10.72 9.90 -8.11
C GLU A 577 -12.17 10.13 -7.64
N GLY A 578 -12.78 11.24 -8.00
CA GLY A 578 -14.19 11.50 -7.73
C GLY A 578 -15.13 10.49 -8.40
N ASP A 579 -14.85 10.13 -9.64
CA ASP A 579 -15.61 9.10 -10.36
C ASP A 579 -15.48 7.72 -9.72
N VAL A 580 -14.28 7.33 -9.28
CA VAL A 580 -14.05 6.06 -8.57
C VAL A 580 -14.87 6.00 -7.27
N ALA A 581 -14.84 7.05 -6.45
CA ALA A 581 -15.58 7.10 -5.20
C ALA A 581 -17.11 7.02 -5.43
N ARG A 582 -17.62 7.79 -6.38
CA ARG A 582 -19.04 7.82 -6.74
C ARG A 582 -19.54 6.47 -7.26
N LEU A 583 -18.78 5.85 -8.17
CA LEU A 583 -19.16 4.59 -8.81
C LEU A 583 -18.99 3.40 -7.87
N ASP A 584 -18.01 3.42 -6.95
CA ASP A 584 -17.87 2.41 -5.91
C ASP A 584 -19.08 2.41 -4.97
N GLY A 585 -19.46 3.58 -4.49
CA GLY A 585 -20.68 3.72 -3.66
C GLY A 585 -21.93 3.20 -4.38
N LYS A 586 -22.07 3.47 -5.68
CA LYS A 586 -23.19 2.98 -6.49
C LYS A 586 -23.15 1.45 -6.67
N LEU A 587 -21.98 0.86 -6.91
CA LEU A 587 -21.82 -0.60 -7.01
C LEU A 587 -22.19 -1.30 -5.69
N GLN A 588 -21.76 -0.75 -4.58
CA GLN A 588 -22.06 -1.32 -3.25
C GLN A 588 -23.55 -1.24 -2.90
N ALA A 589 -24.20 -0.13 -3.21
CA ALA A 589 -25.61 0.10 -2.92
C ALA A 589 -26.53 -0.71 -3.83
N ASP A 590 -26.31 -0.63 -5.15
CA ASP A 590 -27.25 -1.15 -6.15
C ASP A 590 -26.96 -2.62 -6.53
N PHE A 591 -25.69 -3.07 -6.40
CA PHE A 591 -25.26 -4.35 -6.93
C PHE A 591 -24.38 -5.18 -5.95
N PRO A 592 -24.85 -5.48 -4.73
CA PRO A 592 -24.06 -6.20 -3.74
C PRO A 592 -23.62 -7.61 -4.17
N ARG A 593 -24.38 -8.27 -5.07
CA ARG A 593 -24.00 -9.56 -5.67
C ARG A 593 -22.78 -9.45 -6.56
N TYR A 594 -22.69 -8.40 -7.36
CA TYR A 594 -21.53 -8.13 -8.21
C TYR A 594 -20.27 -7.92 -7.36
N VAL A 595 -20.37 -7.11 -6.30
CA VAL A 595 -19.28 -6.91 -5.36
C VAL A 595 -18.80 -8.25 -4.78
N GLY A 596 -19.71 -9.17 -4.47
CA GLY A 596 -19.40 -10.54 -4.02
C GLY A 596 -18.68 -11.40 -5.07
N LEU A 597 -18.90 -11.15 -6.38
CA LEU A 597 -18.21 -11.87 -7.46
C LEU A 597 -16.80 -11.36 -7.73
N VAL A 598 -16.59 -10.04 -7.59
CA VAL A 598 -15.27 -9.41 -7.79
C VAL A 598 -14.41 -9.47 -6.52
N SER A 599 -15.00 -9.80 -5.35
CA SER A 599 -14.23 -9.99 -4.12
C SER A 599 -13.39 -11.27 -4.20
N ALA A 600 -12.10 -11.13 -3.95
CA ALA A 600 -11.14 -12.24 -3.96
C ALA A 600 -11.29 -13.13 -2.71
N ARG A 601 -12.42 -13.82 -2.57
CA ARG A 601 -12.57 -14.85 -1.53
C ARG A 601 -11.89 -16.12 -2.00
N PRO A 602 -11.03 -16.74 -1.17
CA PRO A 602 -10.45 -18.04 -1.48
C PRO A 602 -11.54 -19.08 -1.77
N LEU A 603 -11.34 -19.86 -2.81
CA LEU A 603 -12.20 -20.98 -3.15
C LEU A 603 -11.84 -22.19 -2.29
N SER A 604 -12.83 -22.82 -1.67
CA SER A 604 -12.62 -24.11 -1.01
C SER A 604 -12.41 -25.24 -2.03
N ALA A 605 -11.88 -26.36 -1.60
CA ALA A 605 -11.79 -27.56 -2.46
C ALA A 605 -13.16 -27.97 -3.03
N LYS A 606 -14.22 -27.82 -2.24
CA LYS A 606 -15.61 -28.09 -2.65
C LYS A 606 -16.05 -27.14 -3.76
N ASP A 607 -15.74 -25.83 -3.61
CA ASP A 607 -16.08 -24.83 -4.64
C ASP A 607 -15.34 -25.13 -5.97
N VAL A 608 -14.05 -25.46 -5.88
CA VAL A 608 -13.26 -25.84 -7.06
C VAL A 608 -13.84 -27.09 -7.73
N THR A 609 -14.15 -28.14 -6.95
CA THR A 609 -14.73 -29.36 -7.48
C THR A 609 -16.06 -29.12 -8.20
N ALA A 610 -16.90 -28.24 -7.67
CA ALA A 610 -18.16 -27.86 -8.32
C ALA A 610 -17.96 -27.11 -9.65
N LEU A 611 -16.80 -26.51 -9.85
CA LEU A 611 -16.42 -25.81 -11.08
C LEU A 611 -15.73 -26.72 -12.10
N LEU A 612 -15.17 -27.87 -11.67
CA LEU A 612 -14.49 -28.81 -12.54
C LEU A 612 -15.50 -29.66 -13.31
N LYS A 613 -15.20 -29.94 -14.57
CA LYS A 613 -15.93 -30.90 -15.40
C LYS A 613 -15.40 -32.32 -15.22
N PRO A 614 -16.15 -33.35 -15.61
CA PRO A 614 -15.65 -34.71 -15.63
C PRO A 614 -14.31 -34.82 -16.37
N GLY A 615 -13.34 -35.48 -15.78
CA GLY A 615 -11.99 -35.62 -16.31
C GLY A 615 -11.06 -34.42 -16.10
N GLU A 616 -11.50 -33.35 -15.50
CA GLU A 616 -10.66 -32.20 -15.17
C GLU A 616 -10.02 -32.36 -13.77
N ALA A 617 -8.79 -31.85 -13.66
CA ALA A 617 -8.10 -31.63 -12.40
C ALA A 617 -7.54 -30.20 -12.37
N LEU A 618 -7.37 -29.62 -11.17
CA LEU A 618 -6.79 -28.31 -10.99
C LEU A 618 -5.50 -28.39 -10.19
N MET A 619 -4.41 -27.81 -10.70
CA MET A 619 -3.15 -27.66 -10.00
C MET A 619 -2.84 -26.20 -9.77
N SER A 620 -2.62 -25.82 -8.50
CA SER A 620 -2.21 -24.46 -8.09
C SER A 620 -0.86 -24.51 -7.43
N LEU A 621 0.00 -23.54 -7.74
CA LEU A 621 1.34 -23.45 -7.17
C LEU A 621 1.50 -22.09 -6.45
N LEU A 622 2.32 -22.09 -5.39
CA LEU A 622 2.74 -20.88 -4.70
C LEU A 622 4.25 -20.97 -4.44
N ALA A 623 5.03 -20.13 -5.10
CA ALA A 623 6.48 -20.08 -4.91
C ALA A 623 6.83 -19.01 -3.87
N THR A 624 7.60 -19.39 -2.86
CA THR A 624 8.11 -18.52 -1.81
C THR A 624 9.63 -18.52 -1.77
N ARG A 625 10.21 -17.69 -0.92
CA ARG A 625 11.69 -17.63 -0.76
C ARG A 625 12.28 -18.99 -0.39
N ASN A 626 11.59 -19.81 0.40
CA ASN A 626 12.14 -21.00 1.04
C ASN A 626 11.60 -22.31 0.41
N ALA A 627 10.44 -22.30 -0.21
CA ALA A 627 9.77 -23.48 -0.73
C ALA A 627 8.78 -23.12 -1.85
N THR A 628 8.38 -24.13 -2.60
CA THR A 628 7.25 -24.06 -3.53
C THR A 628 6.17 -25.05 -3.07
N TYR A 629 4.95 -24.53 -2.85
CA TYR A 629 3.79 -25.32 -2.45
C TYR A 629 2.97 -25.66 -3.68
N VAL A 630 2.64 -26.92 -3.83
CA VAL A 630 1.84 -27.47 -4.93
C VAL A 630 0.58 -28.08 -4.39
N PHE A 631 -0.55 -27.67 -4.94
CA PHE A 631 -1.87 -28.18 -4.58
C PHE A 631 -2.54 -28.75 -5.82
N LEU A 632 -3.02 -29.97 -5.73
CA LEU A 632 -3.84 -30.61 -6.75
C LEU A 632 -5.24 -30.88 -6.17
N VAL A 633 -6.26 -30.34 -6.81
CA VAL A 633 -7.68 -30.56 -6.44
C VAL A 633 -8.34 -31.44 -7.48
N ARG A 634 -8.87 -32.57 -7.02
CA ARG A 634 -9.66 -33.49 -7.82
C ARG A 634 -10.61 -34.30 -6.92
N ASP A 635 -11.81 -34.59 -7.40
CA ASP A 635 -12.78 -35.46 -6.74
C ASP A 635 -13.07 -35.06 -5.27
N GLY A 636 -13.12 -33.74 -5.02
CA GLY A 636 -13.40 -33.15 -3.70
C GLY A 636 -12.23 -33.12 -2.72
N LYS A 637 -11.07 -33.69 -3.10
CA LYS A 637 -9.88 -33.77 -2.24
C LYS A 637 -8.78 -32.81 -2.69
N VAL A 638 -7.99 -32.37 -1.71
CA VAL A 638 -6.77 -31.60 -1.91
C VAL A 638 -5.57 -32.53 -1.68
N HIS A 639 -4.79 -32.76 -2.72
CA HIS A 639 -3.49 -33.38 -2.60
C HIS A 639 -2.45 -32.26 -2.63
N ALA A 640 -1.55 -32.22 -1.66
CA ALA A 640 -0.60 -31.12 -1.55
C ALA A 640 0.81 -31.64 -1.27
N HIS A 641 1.78 -30.91 -1.79
CA HIS A 641 3.20 -31.15 -1.61
C HIS A 641 3.96 -29.85 -1.35
N ARG A 642 4.90 -29.90 -0.40
CA ARG A 642 5.84 -28.84 -0.11
C ARG A 642 7.20 -29.22 -0.72
N ALA A 643 7.50 -28.69 -1.89
CA ALA A 643 8.80 -28.89 -2.55
C ALA A 643 9.88 -28.00 -1.92
N ALA A 644 11.08 -28.53 -1.72
CA ALA A 644 12.25 -27.78 -1.24
C ALA A 644 12.84 -26.86 -2.33
N VAL A 645 12.05 -26.50 -3.33
CA VAL A 645 12.41 -25.62 -4.45
C VAL A 645 12.15 -24.18 -4.07
N THR A 646 13.20 -23.40 -3.86
CA THR A 646 13.12 -21.99 -3.52
C THR A 646 12.74 -21.15 -4.74
N TYR A 647 12.22 -19.92 -4.51
CA TYR A 647 11.96 -18.99 -5.62
C TYR A 647 13.21 -18.76 -6.48
N ALA A 648 14.39 -18.63 -5.87
CA ALA A 648 15.64 -18.38 -6.58
C ALA A 648 16.07 -19.57 -7.44
N SER A 649 15.99 -20.82 -6.89
CA SER A 649 16.31 -22.02 -7.65
C SER A 649 15.32 -22.26 -8.78
N LEU A 650 14.03 -22.01 -8.52
CA LEU A 650 12.97 -22.10 -9.54
C LEU A 650 13.19 -21.10 -10.68
N ASP A 651 13.52 -19.84 -10.34
CA ASP A 651 13.80 -18.80 -11.33
C ASP A 651 15.01 -19.15 -12.21
N LYS A 652 16.06 -19.71 -11.59
CA LYS A 652 17.23 -20.21 -12.32
C LYS A 652 16.85 -21.35 -13.27
N ALA A 653 16.16 -22.38 -12.76
CA ALA A 653 15.76 -23.55 -13.55
C ALA A 653 14.88 -23.15 -14.75
N VAL A 654 13.89 -22.29 -14.53
CA VAL A 654 13.02 -21.80 -15.60
C VAL A 654 13.79 -20.97 -16.63
N ARG A 655 14.71 -20.10 -16.19
CA ARG A 655 15.56 -19.33 -17.13
C ARG A 655 16.46 -20.22 -17.96
N ASP A 656 17.04 -21.24 -17.36
CA ASP A 656 17.92 -22.19 -18.07
C ASP A 656 17.13 -23.02 -19.10
N LEU A 657 15.95 -23.55 -18.74
CA LEU A 657 15.06 -24.24 -19.68
C LEU A 657 14.62 -23.32 -20.82
N ARG A 658 14.37 -22.06 -20.55
CA ARG A 658 13.96 -21.08 -21.58
C ARG A 658 15.06 -20.79 -22.60
N LYS A 659 16.35 -21.00 -22.29
CA LYS A 659 17.44 -20.83 -23.25
C LYS A 659 17.28 -21.74 -24.46
N GLY A 660 16.74 -22.96 -24.29
CA GLY A 660 16.39 -23.87 -25.38
C GLY A 660 15.14 -23.49 -26.18
N LEU A 661 14.37 -22.49 -25.71
CA LEU A 661 13.12 -22.02 -26.35
C LEU A 661 13.26 -20.63 -26.97
N ASP A 662 14.32 -19.90 -26.64
CA ASP A 662 14.53 -18.52 -27.05
C ASP A 662 15.66 -18.41 -28.08
N LEU A 663 15.33 -17.82 -29.23
CA LEU A 663 16.27 -17.54 -30.32
C LEU A 663 16.80 -16.10 -30.23
N ALA A 664 16.81 -15.48 -29.07
CA ALA A 664 17.13 -14.08 -28.89
C ALA A 664 18.50 -13.66 -29.42
N ASP A 665 19.47 -14.53 -29.30
CA ASP A 665 20.84 -14.35 -29.76
C ASP A 665 21.11 -15.00 -31.15
N GLY A 666 20.06 -15.48 -31.83
CA GLY A 666 20.14 -16.17 -33.10
C GLY A 666 20.65 -17.62 -33.02
N GLN A 667 20.93 -18.12 -31.81
CA GLN A 667 21.40 -19.48 -31.59
C GLN A 667 20.27 -20.42 -31.23
N LEU A 668 20.13 -21.51 -31.94
CA LEU A 668 19.26 -22.62 -31.55
C LEU A 668 20.02 -23.51 -30.56
N ARG A 669 19.47 -23.70 -29.37
CA ARG A 669 20.04 -24.60 -28.36
C ARG A 669 19.13 -25.81 -28.16
N ALA A 670 19.72 -26.96 -27.81
CA ALA A 670 18.92 -28.10 -27.40
C ALA A 670 18.12 -27.75 -26.13
N PHE A 671 16.88 -28.26 -26.07
CA PHE A 671 16.07 -28.14 -24.86
C PHE A 671 16.54 -29.17 -23.84
N ASP A 672 16.77 -28.72 -22.60
CA ASP A 672 17.24 -29.56 -21.51
C ASP A 672 16.10 -30.42 -20.95
N VAL A 673 15.95 -31.64 -21.48
CA VAL A 673 14.92 -32.60 -21.07
C VAL A 673 15.17 -33.13 -19.66
N ALA A 674 16.43 -33.24 -19.24
CA ALA A 674 16.78 -33.73 -17.89
C ALA A 674 16.40 -32.70 -16.82
N ALA A 675 16.72 -31.42 -17.02
CA ALA A 675 16.29 -30.34 -16.14
C ALA A 675 14.75 -30.21 -16.10
N ALA A 676 14.07 -30.43 -17.22
CA ALA A 676 12.61 -30.41 -17.27
C ALA A 676 12.00 -31.60 -16.52
N HIS A 677 12.66 -32.79 -16.54
CA HIS A 677 12.27 -33.91 -15.71
C HIS A 677 12.53 -33.68 -14.24
N GLN A 678 13.67 -33.12 -13.88
CA GLN A 678 13.96 -32.79 -12.48
C GLN A 678 12.88 -31.84 -11.90
N LEU A 679 12.52 -30.83 -12.65
CA LEU A 679 11.47 -29.90 -12.21
C LEU A 679 10.10 -30.59 -12.08
N TYR A 680 9.78 -31.55 -12.96
CA TYR A 680 8.58 -32.36 -12.80
C TYR A 680 8.65 -33.25 -11.56
N ALA A 681 9.77 -33.92 -11.34
CA ALA A 681 9.99 -34.81 -10.20
C ALA A 681 9.85 -34.08 -8.85
N GLU A 682 10.36 -32.84 -8.79
CA GLU A 682 10.32 -32.03 -7.57
C GLU A 682 8.94 -31.40 -7.30
N LEU A 683 8.23 -30.98 -8.34
CA LEU A 683 6.99 -30.20 -8.17
C LEU A 683 5.72 -31.01 -8.39
N VAL A 684 5.71 -31.92 -9.40
CA VAL A 684 4.46 -32.54 -9.87
C VAL A 684 4.35 -33.99 -9.46
N ALA A 685 5.43 -34.75 -9.55
CA ALA A 685 5.42 -36.20 -9.27
C ALA A 685 4.83 -36.56 -7.88
N PRO A 686 5.12 -35.80 -6.79
CA PRO A 686 4.55 -36.13 -5.48
C PRO A 686 3.01 -36.03 -5.39
N VAL A 687 2.39 -35.30 -6.31
CA VAL A 687 0.93 -35.14 -6.39
C VAL A 687 0.35 -35.70 -7.70
N ALA A 688 1.14 -36.50 -8.46
CA ALA A 688 0.72 -36.94 -9.78
C ALA A 688 -0.23 -38.15 -9.75
N ALA A 689 -0.24 -38.96 -8.68
CA ALA A 689 -1.09 -40.14 -8.62
C ALA A 689 -2.59 -39.84 -8.91
N PRO A 690 -3.20 -38.77 -8.36
CA PRO A 690 -4.57 -38.40 -8.70
C PRO A 690 -4.78 -37.90 -10.11
N LEU A 691 -3.71 -37.62 -10.89
CA LEU A 691 -3.85 -37.23 -12.30
C LEU A 691 -4.13 -38.46 -13.22
N LYS A 692 -3.96 -39.68 -12.71
CA LYS A 692 -4.27 -40.88 -13.49
C LYS A 692 -5.74 -40.86 -13.92
N GLY A 693 -6.00 -40.93 -15.22
CA GLY A 693 -7.34 -40.83 -15.80
C GLY A 693 -7.88 -39.39 -15.93
N ALA A 694 -7.11 -38.39 -15.57
CA ALA A 694 -7.47 -37.01 -15.94
C ALA A 694 -7.19 -36.77 -17.44
N THR A 695 -8.16 -36.15 -18.10
CA THR A 695 -8.04 -35.79 -19.53
C THR A 695 -7.62 -34.33 -19.70
N HIS A 696 -7.81 -33.50 -18.65
CA HIS A 696 -7.53 -32.09 -18.71
C HIS A 696 -7.01 -31.55 -17.35
N LEU A 697 -5.86 -30.93 -17.36
CA LEU A 697 -5.23 -30.28 -16.20
C LEU A 697 -5.30 -28.76 -16.33
N ILE A 698 -5.96 -28.14 -15.39
CA ILE A 698 -6.00 -26.68 -15.27
C ILE A 698 -4.88 -26.28 -14.31
N VAL A 699 -3.92 -25.48 -14.79
CA VAL A 699 -2.75 -25.07 -14.00
C VAL A 699 -2.82 -23.59 -13.68
N VAL A 700 -2.63 -23.25 -12.40
CA VAL A 700 -2.41 -21.89 -11.90
C VAL A 700 -0.94 -21.78 -11.46
N PRO A 701 -0.04 -21.39 -12.38
CA PRO A 701 1.39 -21.31 -12.10
C PRO A 701 1.74 -20.11 -11.22
N ALA A 702 2.87 -20.19 -10.52
CA ALA A 702 3.36 -19.12 -9.66
C ALA A 702 4.75 -18.62 -10.09
N GLY A 703 5.00 -17.35 -9.91
CA GLY A 703 6.29 -16.70 -10.07
C GLY A 703 6.96 -17.03 -11.41
N PRO A 704 8.18 -17.59 -11.43
CA PRO A 704 8.91 -17.92 -12.65
C PRO A 704 8.17 -18.87 -13.60
N LEU A 705 7.34 -19.78 -13.07
CA LEU A 705 6.58 -20.77 -13.86
C LEU A 705 5.55 -20.13 -14.79
N LEU A 706 5.18 -18.89 -14.58
CA LEU A 706 4.35 -18.11 -15.50
C LEU A 706 4.98 -17.99 -16.91
N SER A 707 6.28 -18.12 -16.99
CA SER A 707 7.04 -18.00 -18.26
C SER A 707 7.40 -19.33 -18.90
N LEU A 708 7.12 -20.49 -18.26
CA LEU A 708 7.37 -21.82 -18.77
C LEU A 708 6.04 -22.54 -19.03
N PRO A 709 5.74 -22.98 -20.25
CA PRO A 709 4.56 -23.79 -20.51
C PRO A 709 4.61 -25.10 -19.71
N PRO A 710 3.62 -25.41 -18.84
CA PRO A 710 3.68 -26.62 -18.02
C PRO A 710 3.75 -27.92 -18.83
N GLY A 711 3.26 -27.91 -20.07
CA GLY A 711 3.32 -29.07 -20.98
C GLY A 711 4.71 -29.49 -21.37
N LEU A 712 5.73 -28.65 -21.13
CA LEU A 712 7.14 -28.96 -21.42
C LEU A 712 7.85 -29.67 -20.26
N LEU A 713 7.17 -29.95 -19.16
CA LEU A 713 7.69 -30.81 -18.11
C LEU A 713 7.76 -32.26 -18.63
N VAL A 714 8.84 -32.97 -18.29
CA VAL A 714 9.11 -34.34 -18.75
C VAL A 714 8.75 -35.31 -17.61
N THR A 715 7.85 -36.26 -17.86
CA THR A 715 7.24 -37.07 -16.81
C THR A 715 8.08 -38.31 -16.41
N GLN A 716 9.08 -38.66 -17.21
CA GLN A 716 9.99 -39.77 -16.91
C GLN A 716 11.43 -39.40 -17.31
N PRO A 717 12.45 -39.94 -16.64
CA PRO A 717 13.83 -39.77 -17.04
C PRO A 717 14.01 -40.12 -18.50
N THR A 718 14.57 -39.23 -19.27
CA THR A 718 14.72 -39.41 -20.71
C THR A 718 16.07 -38.81 -21.13
N PRO A 719 16.89 -39.56 -21.89
CA PRO A 719 18.15 -39.06 -22.43
C PRO A 719 17.89 -37.87 -23.37
N ALA A 720 18.84 -36.97 -23.43
CA ALA A 720 18.78 -35.86 -24.39
C ALA A 720 18.70 -36.42 -25.81
N PRO A 721 17.87 -35.83 -26.70
CA PRO A 721 17.83 -36.23 -28.10
C PRO A 721 19.20 -36.09 -28.73
N ALA A 722 19.61 -37.11 -29.49
CA ALA A 722 20.90 -37.13 -30.16
C ALA A 722 20.97 -36.17 -31.35
N GLY A 723 22.15 -35.66 -31.64
CA GLY A 723 22.43 -34.79 -32.78
C GLY A 723 22.43 -33.31 -32.46
N PRO A 724 22.73 -32.47 -33.45
CA PRO A 724 22.75 -30.99 -33.25
C PRO A 724 21.32 -30.46 -33.05
N PRO A 725 21.16 -29.30 -32.36
CA PRO A 725 19.85 -28.77 -31.97
C PRO A 725 18.83 -28.68 -33.11
N GLU A 726 19.28 -28.43 -34.34
CA GLU A 726 18.43 -28.32 -35.55
C GLU A 726 17.83 -29.66 -35.97
N LYS A 727 18.48 -30.79 -35.61
CA LYS A 727 18.09 -32.14 -36.00
C LYS A 727 17.59 -32.96 -34.80
N ALA A 728 17.59 -32.41 -33.59
CA ALA A 728 17.18 -33.12 -32.41
C ALA A 728 15.69 -33.54 -32.47
N ASP A 729 15.44 -34.87 -32.27
CA ASP A 729 14.09 -35.39 -32.31
C ASP A 729 13.47 -35.50 -30.90
N TYR A 730 12.55 -34.60 -30.62
CA TYR A 730 11.81 -34.55 -29.35
C TYR A 730 10.49 -35.32 -29.37
N ARG A 731 10.17 -36.05 -30.44
CA ARG A 731 8.89 -36.77 -30.58
C ARG A 731 8.73 -37.89 -29.55
N GLN A 732 9.82 -38.53 -29.11
CA GLN A 732 9.79 -39.60 -28.13
C GLN A 732 9.84 -39.11 -26.66
N VAL A 733 10.11 -37.85 -26.43
CA VAL A 733 10.14 -37.28 -25.05
C VAL A 733 8.75 -37.37 -24.43
N PRO A 734 8.63 -37.94 -23.19
CA PRO A 734 7.35 -38.10 -22.48
C PRO A 734 6.90 -36.77 -21.82
N TRP A 735 6.51 -35.82 -22.66
CA TRP A 735 6.01 -34.53 -22.22
C TRP A 735 4.70 -34.65 -21.42
N LEU A 736 4.56 -33.90 -20.35
CA LEU A 736 3.30 -33.78 -19.60
C LEU A 736 2.12 -33.38 -20.53
N GLY A 737 2.38 -32.50 -21.49
CA GLY A 737 1.39 -32.09 -22.49
C GLY A 737 0.96 -33.17 -23.47
N LYS A 738 1.61 -34.34 -23.51
CA LYS A 738 1.16 -35.54 -24.25
C LYS A 738 0.21 -36.39 -23.44
N GLN A 739 0.36 -36.37 -22.12
CA GLN A 739 -0.44 -37.21 -21.22
C GLN A 739 -1.80 -36.57 -20.88
N VAL A 740 -1.83 -35.26 -20.80
CA VAL A 740 -3.05 -34.53 -20.40
C VAL A 740 -3.13 -33.18 -21.14
N ALA A 741 -4.33 -32.82 -21.58
CA ALA A 741 -4.56 -31.46 -22.09
C ALA A 741 -4.34 -30.43 -20.98
N ILE A 742 -3.69 -29.30 -21.28
CA ILE A 742 -3.34 -28.32 -20.27
C ILE A 742 -3.94 -26.95 -20.61
N SER A 743 -4.66 -26.38 -19.64
CA SER A 743 -5.04 -24.96 -19.62
C SER A 743 -4.30 -24.22 -18.51
N VAL A 744 -3.86 -23.00 -18.78
CA VAL A 744 -3.19 -22.15 -17.79
C VAL A 744 -4.12 -20.99 -17.44
N LEU A 745 -4.32 -20.79 -16.14
CA LEU A 745 -5.06 -19.66 -15.57
C LEU A 745 -4.11 -18.77 -14.76
N PRO A 746 -4.30 -17.45 -14.78
CA PRO A 746 -3.49 -16.55 -13.96
C PRO A 746 -3.86 -16.62 -12.47
N ALA A 747 -5.07 -17.06 -12.12
CA ALA A 747 -5.54 -17.25 -10.75
C ALA A 747 -6.74 -18.18 -10.68
N LEU A 748 -6.98 -18.73 -9.48
CA LEU A 748 -8.12 -19.61 -9.18
C LEU A 748 -9.47 -18.91 -9.35
N THR A 749 -9.59 -17.69 -8.92
CA THR A 749 -10.82 -16.88 -9.06
C THR A 749 -11.22 -16.71 -10.53
N SER A 750 -10.24 -16.70 -11.45
CA SER A 750 -10.49 -16.67 -12.89
C SER A 750 -11.29 -17.88 -13.37
N LEU A 751 -11.13 -19.07 -12.75
CA LEU A 751 -11.91 -20.26 -13.10
C LEU A 751 -13.41 -20.03 -12.84
N LYS A 752 -13.73 -19.54 -11.63
CA LYS A 752 -15.12 -19.23 -11.25
C LYS A 752 -15.77 -18.28 -12.26
N SER A 753 -15.08 -17.19 -12.55
CA SER A 753 -15.56 -16.16 -13.47
C SER A 753 -15.74 -16.68 -14.91
N LEU A 754 -14.79 -17.48 -15.40
CA LEU A 754 -14.85 -18.06 -16.74
C LEU A 754 -15.93 -19.13 -16.87
N ARG A 755 -16.18 -19.91 -15.79
CA ARG A 755 -17.29 -20.91 -15.79
C ARG A 755 -18.65 -20.23 -15.74
N ALA A 756 -18.78 -19.16 -14.96
CA ALA A 756 -20.00 -18.36 -14.88
C ALA A 756 -20.35 -17.66 -16.20
N ALA A 757 -19.34 -17.15 -16.91
CA ALA A 757 -19.52 -16.46 -18.20
C ALA A 757 -20.11 -17.36 -19.32
N GLY A 758 -19.96 -18.67 -19.20
CA GLY A 758 -20.53 -19.62 -20.16
C GLY A 758 -19.95 -19.49 -21.58
N ARG A 759 -20.68 -20.01 -22.56
CA ARG A 759 -20.34 -19.83 -23.98
C ARG A 759 -20.93 -18.52 -24.50
N SER A 760 -20.14 -17.81 -25.30
CA SER A 760 -20.62 -16.59 -25.94
C SER A 760 -21.87 -16.85 -26.78
N LYS A 761 -22.94 -16.07 -26.55
CA LYS A 761 -24.16 -16.07 -27.33
C LYS A 761 -24.11 -15.05 -28.47
N ALA A 762 -22.94 -14.45 -28.71
CA ALA A 762 -22.75 -13.47 -29.78
C ALA A 762 -23.15 -14.05 -31.16
N PRO A 763 -23.89 -13.30 -31.96
CA PRO A 763 -24.45 -13.81 -33.23
C PRO A 763 -23.38 -14.04 -34.30
N GLN A 764 -22.29 -13.21 -34.29
CA GLN A 764 -21.24 -13.27 -35.29
C GLN A 764 -20.11 -14.19 -34.86
N PRO A 765 -19.53 -15.01 -35.75
CA PRO A 765 -18.51 -15.98 -35.37
C PRO A 765 -17.16 -15.34 -35.04
N PHE A 766 -16.78 -14.27 -35.78
CA PHE A 766 -15.43 -13.76 -35.72
C PHE A 766 -15.32 -12.31 -36.20
N ILE A 767 -14.39 -11.53 -35.64
CA ILE A 767 -13.86 -10.31 -36.23
C ILE A 767 -12.35 -10.29 -36.03
N GLY A 768 -11.59 -9.88 -37.07
CA GLY A 768 -10.13 -9.83 -37.00
C GLY A 768 -9.58 -8.51 -37.48
N PHE A 769 -8.59 -8.02 -36.74
CA PHE A 769 -7.81 -6.81 -37.06
C PHE A 769 -6.36 -7.22 -37.31
N GLY A 770 -5.82 -6.92 -38.50
CA GLY A 770 -4.46 -7.35 -38.87
C GLY A 770 -3.77 -6.38 -39.82
N ASP A 771 -2.45 -6.55 -39.97
CA ASP A 771 -1.63 -5.80 -40.88
C ASP A 771 -1.89 -4.28 -40.85
N PRO A 772 -1.92 -3.61 -39.70
CA PRO A 772 -2.15 -2.17 -39.68
C PRO A 772 -1.10 -1.44 -40.49
N ALA A 773 -1.51 -0.32 -41.13
CA ALA A 773 -0.66 0.45 -42.05
C ALA A 773 0.40 1.27 -41.26
N PHE A 774 1.44 0.58 -40.76
CA PHE A 774 2.62 1.25 -40.21
C PHE A 774 3.57 1.68 -41.35
N ALA A 775 4.32 2.77 -41.15
CA ALA A 775 5.17 3.41 -42.14
C ALA A 775 6.63 2.93 -42.18
N GLY A 776 7.05 2.09 -41.20
CA GLY A 776 8.44 1.62 -41.13
C GLY A 776 8.83 0.64 -42.21
N ALA A 777 10.09 0.71 -42.68
CA ALA A 777 10.64 -0.19 -43.68
C ALA A 777 10.74 -1.63 -43.19
N PRO A 778 10.48 -2.63 -44.03
CA PRO A 778 10.68 -4.03 -43.66
C PRO A 778 12.15 -4.33 -43.34
N GLY A 779 12.43 -4.86 -42.17
CA GLY A 779 13.78 -5.26 -41.76
C GLY A 779 14.60 -4.18 -41.06
N ASP A 780 14.04 -3.01 -40.75
CA ASP A 780 14.75 -1.99 -39.97
C ASP A 780 14.95 -2.41 -38.51
N THR A 781 16.15 -2.94 -38.23
CA THR A 781 16.57 -3.37 -36.91
C THR A 781 16.76 -2.21 -35.93
N ARG A 782 16.89 -0.95 -36.40
CA ARG A 782 16.99 0.23 -35.54
C ARG A 782 15.67 0.55 -34.85
N SER A 783 14.56 0.43 -35.56
CA SER A 783 13.24 0.56 -34.94
C SER A 783 12.99 -0.53 -33.88
N MET A 784 13.56 -1.72 -34.06
CA MET A 784 13.49 -2.81 -33.10
C MET A 784 14.29 -2.54 -31.82
N ALA A 785 15.51 -1.98 -31.94
CA ALA A 785 16.33 -1.58 -30.80
C ALA A 785 15.68 -0.43 -30.01
N THR A 786 15.03 0.50 -30.71
CA THR A 786 14.31 1.61 -30.12
C THR A 786 13.04 1.16 -29.40
N ILE A 787 12.30 0.19 -29.94
CA ILE A 787 11.16 -0.44 -29.23
C ILE A 787 11.63 -1.15 -27.97
N ALA A 788 12.77 -1.84 -28.02
CA ALA A 788 13.36 -2.50 -26.85
C ALA A 788 13.83 -1.49 -25.80
N SER A 789 14.29 -0.29 -26.17
CA SER A 789 14.64 0.78 -25.23
C SER A 789 13.41 1.39 -24.57
N LEU A 790 12.35 1.66 -25.32
CA LEU A 790 11.05 2.13 -24.80
C LEU A 790 10.41 1.15 -23.81
N CYS A 791 10.62 -0.14 -24.02
CA CYS A 791 10.19 -1.16 -23.06
C CYS A 791 10.97 -1.11 -21.75
N ARG A 792 12.20 -0.62 -21.75
CA ARG A 792 13.03 -0.51 -20.53
C ARG A 792 12.75 0.75 -19.72
N GLU A 793 12.37 1.85 -20.35
CA GLU A 793 12.32 3.17 -19.72
C GLU A 793 10.93 3.59 -19.22
N GLY A 794 9.87 2.81 -19.52
CA GLY A 794 8.51 3.14 -19.05
C GLY A 794 7.96 4.48 -19.56
N ALA A 795 8.57 5.04 -20.60
CA ALA A 795 8.21 6.34 -21.17
C ALA A 795 6.83 6.28 -21.87
N ALA A 796 6.15 7.42 -21.92
CA ALA A 796 4.97 7.60 -22.75
C ALA A 796 5.33 7.30 -24.22
N VAL A 797 4.41 6.61 -24.91
CA VAL A 797 4.68 6.19 -26.30
C VAL A 797 4.59 7.41 -27.18
N ASP A 798 5.71 7.75 -27.80
CA ASP A 798 5.68 8.67 -28.93
C ASP A 798 4.86 8.04 -30.07
N SER A 799 3.84 8.73 -30.51
CA SER A 799 2.95 8.28 -31.59
C SER A 799 3.71 8.13 -32.92
N GLU A 800 4.79 8.89 -33.12
CA GLU A 800 5.63 8.78 -34.30
C GLU A 800 6.47 7.50 -34.31
N LEU A 801 6.98 7.12 -33.17
CA LEU A 801 7.68 5.86 -32.99
C LEU A 801 6.82 4.62 -33.29
N VAL A 802 5.54 4.67 -32.89
CA VAL A 802 4.58 3.61 -33.24
C VAL A 802 4.28 3.58 -34.73
N ARG A 803 4.17 4.74 -35.36
CA ARG A 803 3.99 4.85 -36.82
C ARG A 803 5.19 4.32 -37.60
N GLY A 804 6.40 4.46 -37.06
CA GLY A 804 7.63 3.92 -37.60
C GLY A 804 7.82 2.41 -37.51
N LEU A 805 6.88 1.66 -36.93
CA LEU A 805 6.94 0.21 -36.87
C LEU A 805 6.84 -0.43 -38.26
N PRO A 806 7.57 -1.53 -38.53
CA PRO A 806 7.45 -2.22 -39.80
C PRO A 806 6.09 -2.89 -39.94
N ARG A 807 5.53 -2.87 -41.12
CA ARG A 807 4.27 -3.51 -41.43
C ARG A 807 4.36 -5.03 -41.35
N LEU A 808 3.35 -5.70 -40.79
CA LEU A 808 3.28 -7.16 -40.59
C LEU A 808 2.37 -7.79 -41.65
N ARG A 809 2.78 -7.77 -42.93
CA ARG A 809 1.94 -8.20 -44.06
C ARG A 809 1.42 -9.64 -43.93
N ASP A 810 2.18 -10.54 -43.33
CA ASP A 810 1.82 -11.96 -43.19
C ASP A 810 0.58 -12.13 -42.28
N THR A 811 0.30 -11.16 -41.38
CA THR A 811 -0.85 -11.22 -40.48
C THR A 811 -2.16 -11.04 -41.23
N ALA A 812 -2.16 -10.42 -42.40
CA ALA A 812 -3.36 -10.32 -43.23
C ALA A 812 -3.82 -11.71 -43.71
N GLY A 813 -2.86 -12.56 -44.12
CA GLY A 813 -3.11 -13.95 -44.46
C GLY A 813 -3.65 -14.78 -43.29
N GLU A 814 -3.03 -14.59 -42.13
CA GLU A 814 -3.44 -15.26 -40.87
C GLU A 814 -4.89 -14.93 -40.52
N ILE A 815 -5.26 -13.66 -40.49
CA ILE A 815 -6.63 -13.22 -40.15
C ILE A 815 -7.65 -13.75 -41.16
N ARG A 816 -7.37 -13.69 -42.46
CA ARG A 816 -8.28 -14.26 -43.49
C ARG A 816 -8.47 -15.76 -43.33
N GLN A 817 -7.36 -16.50 -43.01
CA GLN A 817 -7.45 -17.94 -42.79
C GLN A 817 -8.29 -18.30 -41.57
N ILE A 818 -8.19 -17.51 -40.48
CA ILE A 818 -9.02 -17.68 -39.29
C ILE A 818 -10.48 -17.39 -39.63
N ALA A 819 -10.76 -16.28 -40.30
CA ALA A 819 -12.09 -15.90 -40.71
C ALA A 819 -12.77 -16.99 -41.58
N LYS A 820 -12.05 -17.53 -42.57
CA LYS A 820 -12.51 -18.63 -43.40
C LYS A 820 -12.83 -19.89 -42.58
N THR A 821 -11.95 -20.26 -41.64
CA THR A 821 -12.16 -21.45 -40.79
C THR A 821 -13.38 -21.28 -39.86
N LEU A 822 -13.61 -20.08 -39.36
CA LEU A 822 -14.76 -19.76 -38.50
C LEU A 822 -16.03 -19.38 -39.27
N LYS A 823 -15.99 -19.44 -40.63
CA LYS A 823 -17.11 -19.05 -41.52
C LYS A 823 -17.59 -17.61 -41.22
N ALA A 824 -16.66 -16.69 -41.03
CA ALA A 824 -16.97 -15.28 -40.84
C ALA A 824 -17.09 -14.53 -42.16
N SER A 825 -17.75 -13.39 -42.14
CA SER A 825 -17.87 -12.49 -43.29
C SER A 825 -16.54 -11.82 -43.61
N ASP A 826 -16.28 -11.53 -44.88
CA ASP A 826 -15.11 -10.73 -45.29
C ASP A 826 -15.19 -9.30 -44.73
N SER A 827 -16.36 -8.76 -44.46
CA SER A 827 -16.53 -7.48 -43.79
C SER A 827 -16.02 -7.44 -42.35
N ASP A 828 -15.82 -8.60 -41.73
CA ASP A 828 -15.33 -8.76 -40.39
C ASP A 828 -13.78 -8.93 -40.35
N VAL A 829 -13.13 -8.79 -41.52
CA VAL A 829 -11.67 -8.86 -41.69
C VAL A 829 -11.15 -7.46 -41.95
N ILE A 830 -10.73 -6.81 -40.91
CA ILE A 830 -10.26 -5.41 -40.90
C ILE A 830 -8.75 -5.37 -41.07
N LEU A 831 -8.26 -4.88 -42.20
CA LEU A 831 -6.84 -4.94 -42.56
C LEU A 831 -6.33 -3.59 -43.06
N GLY A 832 -5.01 -3.41 -43.07
CA GLY A 832 -4.30 -2.27 -43.65
C GLY A 832 -4.68 -0.96 -42.97
N ALA A 833 -5.03 0.06 -43.77
CA ALA A 833 -5.40 1.38 -43.27
C ALA A 833 -6.71 1.39 -42.45
N GLN A 834 -7.52 0.36 -42.56
CA GLN A 834 -8.78 0.25 -41.80
C GLN A 834 -8.52 -0.33 -40.40
N ALA A 835 -7.39 -1.02 -40.17
CA ALA A 835 -7.04 -1.62 -38.87
C ALA A 835 -6.47 -0.56 -37.89
N THR A 836 -7.33 0.36 -37.47
CA THR A 836 -7.01 1.49 -36.59
C THR A 836 -7.61 1.32 -35.21
N GLU A 837 -7.04 1.99 -34.20
CA GLU A 837 -7.61 2.06 -32.85
C GLU A 837 -9.02 2.66 -32.86
N ALA A 838 -9.26 3.68 -33.68
CA ALA A 838 -10.58 4.29 -33.84
C ALA A 838 -11.62 3.26 -34.35
N LYS A 839 -11.25 2.42 -35.33
CA LYS A 839 -12.11 1.37 -35.82
C LYS A 839 -12.40 0.31 -34.75
N VAL A 840 -11.41 -0.08 -33.98
CA VAL A 840 -11.60 -1.02 -32.85
C VAL A 840 -12.57 -0.41 -31.82
N ARG A 841 -12.40 0.86 -31.46
CA ARG A 841 -13.24 1.57 -30.48
C ARG A 841 -14.70 1.77 -30.96
N SER A 842 -14.89 2.02 -32.25
CA SER A 842 -16.21 2.22 -32.83
C SER A 842 -16.94 0.91 -33.15
N THR A 843 -16.26 -0.24 -33.09
CA THR A 843 -16.87 -1.54 -33.39
C THR A 843 -17.44 -2.15 -32.11
N ASP A 844 -18.72 -2.54 -32.18
CA ASP A 844 -19.32 -3.31 -31.08
C ASP A 844 -18.81 -4.75 -31.07
N LEU A 845 -17.71 -4.94 -30.37
CA LEU A 845 -17.03 -6.23 -30.24
C LEU A 845 -17.90 -7.28 -29.51
N SER A 846 -18.94 -6.89 -28.80
CA SER A 846 -19.83 -7.81 -28.07
C SER A 846 -20.68 -8.69 -29.04
N ARG A 847 -20.79 -8.30 -30.28
CA ARG A 847 -21.49 -9.05 -31.35
C ARG A 847 -20.69 -10.26 -31.83
N PHE A 848 -19.42 -10.38 -31.50
CA PHE A 848 -18.52 -11.41 -32.04
C PHE A 848 -18.10 -12.42 -30.96
N ARG A 849 -18.16 -13.72 -31.34
CA ARG A 849 -17.71 -14.82 -30.46
C ARG A 849 -16.20 -14.87 -30.31
N VAL A 850 -15.47 -14.52 -31.37
CA VAL A 850 -14.01 -14.48 -31.40
C VAL A 850 -13.56 -13.12 -31.93
N VAL A 851 -12.67 -12.46 -31.22
CA VAL A 851 -12.02 -11.22 -31.65
C VAL A 851 -10.50 -11.51 -31.74
N ALA A 852 -9.89 -11.25 -32.88
CA ALA A 852 -8.46 -11.49 -33.10
C ALA A 852 -7.73 -10.19 -33.45
N PHE A 853 -6.55 -10.00 -32.87
CA PHE A 853 -5.63 -8.93 -33.21
C PHE A 853 -4.30 -9.54 -33.65
N ALA A 854 -3.91 -9.26 -34.88
CA ALA A 854 -2.64 -9.70 -35.46
C ALA A 854 -1.82 -8.45 -35.84
N THR A 855 -1.16 -7.88 -34.87
CA THR A 855 -0.37 -6.65 -34.96
C THR A 855 0.80 -6.68 -33.99
N HIS A 856 1.63 -5.64 -34.00
CA HIS A 856 2.62 -5.46 -32.96
C HIS A 856 1.92 -5.32 -31.60
N GLY A 857 2.11 -6.32 -30.73
CA GLY A 857 1.63 -6.27 -29.35
C GLY A 857 2.55 -5.38 -28.52
N ARG A 858 2.04 -4.30 -27.98
CA ARG A 858 2.64 -3.64 -26.84
C ARG A 858 1.83 -4.01 -25.60
N PRO A 859 2.44 -4.71 -24.61
CA PRO A 859 1.80 -4.80 -23.32
C PRO A 859 1.77 -3.38 -22.73
N ARG A 860 0.58 -2.77 -22.61
CA ARG A 860 0.41 -1.74 -21.60
C ARG A 860 0.68 -2.44 -20.29
N SER A 861 1.74 -2.03 -19.58
CA SER A 861 1.92 -2.47 -18.20
C SER A 861 0.63 -2.15 -17.46
N PRO A 862 -0.03 -3.13 -16.86
CA PRO A 862 -1.02 -2.82 -15.85
C PRO A 862 -0.29 -2.03 -14.77
N SER A 863 -0.93 -1.00 -14.24
CA SER A 863 -0.40 -0.25 -13.12
C SER A 863 -0.21 -1.18 -11.95
N SER A 864 0.96 -1.74 -11.80
CA SER A 864 1.35 -2.35 -10.54
C SER A 864 2.05 -1.31 -9.70
N SER A 865 1.46 -0.97 -8.60
CA SER A 865 2.16 -0.46 -7.45
C SER A 865 3.06 -1.57 -6.90
N SER A 866 3.98 -2.09 -7.66
CA SER A 866 5.19 -2.83 -7.27
C SER A 866 5.68 -3.68 -8.41
N THR A 867 6.95 -3.51 -8.73
CA THR A 867 7.78 -4.25 -9.69
C THR A 867 7.51 -3.97 -11.17
N ARG A 868 8.34 -3.08 -11.72
CA ARG A 868 8.62 -2.99 -13.13
C ARG A 868 9.15 -4.33 -13.64
N THR A 869 8.36 -5.02 -14.43
CA THR A 869 8.88 -5.99 -15.39
C THR A 869 8.06 -5.86 -16.67
N GLY A 870 8.56 -5.02 -17.56
CA GLY A 870 8.07 -5.00 -18.93
C GLY A 870 8.61 -6.22 -19.66
N SER A 871 7.75 -7.10 -20.14
CA SER A 871 8.11 -8.05 -21.16
C SER A 871 7.75 -7.47 -22.53
N CYS A 872 8.77 -7.19 -23.32
CA CYS A 872 8.58 -6.95 -24.75
C CYS A 872 8.50 -8.31 -25.45
N SER A 873 7.38 -8.61 -26.09
CA SER A 873 7.34 -9.70 -27.06
C SER A 873 8.17 -9.28 -28.27
N ARG A 874 9.21 -10.07 -28.61
CA ARG A 874 10.01 -9.86 -29.81
C ARG A 874 9.19 -10.18 -31.05
N PRO A 875 9.38 -9.46 -32.15
CA PRO A 875 8.80 -9.85 -33.42
C PRO A 875 9.40 -11.18 -33.91
N ALA A 876 8.53 -12.00 -34.47
CA ALA A 876 8.91 -13.22 -35.08
C ALA A 876 9.79 -12.92 -36.32
N THR A 877 11.06 -13.29 -36.26
CA THR A 877 11.90 -13.39 -37.46
C THR A 877 11.34 -14.46 -38.39
N ARG A 878 11.37 -14.19 -39.68
CA ARG A 878 10.92 -15.07 -40.78
C ARG A 878 11.30 -16.54 -40.50
N ARG A 879 10.36 -17.43 -40.60
CA ARG A 879 10.58 -18.87 -40.77
C ARG A 879 10.01 -19.38 -42.08
N PRO A 880 10.68 -20.36 -42.69
CA PRO A 880 10.12 -21.05 -43.80
C PRO A 880 8.87 -21.87 -43.39
N ARG A 881 7.99 -22.03 -44.33
CA ARG A 881 6.73 -22.74 -44.28
C ARG A 881 6.88 -24.16 -43.67
N THR A 882 6.42 -24.40 -42.51
CA THR A 882 5.75 -25.59 -42.01
C THR A 882 5.73 -25.54 -40.48
N ALA A 883 4.69 -24.98 -39.89
CA ALA A 883 4.38 -25.17 -38.48
C ALA A 883 2.84 -25.21 -38.30
N SER A 884 2.41 -26.29 -37.70
CA SER A 884 1.03 -26.65 -37.45
C SER A 884 0.24 -25.59 -36.70
N TRP A 885 -0.99 -25.46 -37.02
CA TRP A 885 -2.00 -24.50 -36.62
C TRP A 885 -2.18 -24.33 -35.09
N ALA A 886 -1.91 -25.36 -34.29
CA ALA A 886 -2.13 -25.37 -32.85
C ALA A 886 -1.17 -24.45 -32.04
N GLY A 887 -0.03 -24.11 -32.58
CA GLY A 887 0.99 -23.33 -31.89
C GLY A 887 0.78 -21.79 -31.96
N ARG A 888 -0.03 -21.31 -32.87
CA ARG A 888 -0.21 -19.85 -33.09
C ARG A 888 -1.45 -19.23 -32.45
N ALA A 889 -2.52 -19.98 -32.33
CA ALA A 889 -3.71 -19.52 -31.63
C ALA A 889 -3.47 -19.24 -30.12
N SER A 890 -2.52 -19.97 -29.51
CA SER A 890 -2.14 -19.77 -28.11
C SER A 890 -1.28 -18.50 -27.87
N ARG A 891 -0.72 -17.88 -28.91
CA ARG A 891 0.11 -16.66 -28.75
C ARG A 891 -0.69 -15.37 -28.74
N ALA A 892 -1.88 -15.34 -29.27
CA ALA A 892 -2.76 -14.17 -29.24
C ALA A 892 -3.31 -13.86 -27.83
N TRP A 893 -3.23 -14.82 -26.91
CA TRP A 893 -3.79 -14.72 -25.55
C TRP A 893 -2.77 -14.64 -24.43
N ARG A 894 -1.47 -14.53 -24.74
CA ARG A 894 -0.46 -14.39 -23.69
C ARG A 894 -0.34 -12.93 -23.26
N GLY A 895 -0.92 -12.63 -22.13
CA GLY A 895 -0.55 -11.47 -21.34
C GLY A 895 0.93 -11.53 -20.91
N PRO A 896 1.52 -10.41 -20.54
CA PRO A 896 2.96 -10.34 -20.31
C PRO A 896 3.40 -11.20 -19.13
N SER A 897 4.28 -12.16 -19.38
CA SER A 897 5.00 -12.86 -18.32
C SER A 897 6.08 -11.94 -17.74
N SER A 898 6.11 -11.79 -16.42
CA SER A 898 7.11 -11.03 -15.70
C SER A 898 8.44 -11.78 -15.65
N THR A 899 9.41 -11.39 -16.47
CA THR A 899 10.81 -11.85 -16.29
C THR A 899 11.77 -10.67 -16.33
N ARG A 900 12.46 -10.49 -15.21
CA ARG A 900 13.62 -9.59 -15.13
C ARG A 900 14.78 -10.24 -15.90
N ALA A 901 15.20 -9.66 -17.02
CA ALA A 901 16.53 -9.90 -17.54
C ALA A 901 17.49 -8.85 -16.97
N ARG A 902 18.38 -9.25 -16.08
CA ARG A 902 19.60 -8.49 -15.81
C ARG A 902 20.54 -8.74 -17.00
N ALA A 903 20.89 -7.71 -17.74
CA ALA A 903 22.01 -7.75 -18.65
C ALA A 903 23.32 -7.82 -17.85
N PRO A 904 24.31 -8.61 -18.27
CA PRO A 904 25.64 -8.56 -17.65
C PRO A 904 26.34 -7.26 -18.07
N CYS A 905 26.91 -6.56 -17.08
CA CYS A 905 27.90 -5.50 -17.32
C CYS A 905 29.13 -6.14 -17.98
N SER A 906 29.41 -5.78 -19.24
CA SER A 906 30.72 -6.02 -19.84
C SER A 906 31.73 -5.06 -19.22
N SER A 907 32.68 -5.61 -18.48
CA SER A 907 33.88 -4.91 -18.01
C SER A 907 34.74 -4.48 -19.22
N ARG A 908 34.79 -3.20 -19.52
CA ARG A 908 35.90 -2.65 -20.32
C ARG A 908 37.04 -2.38 -19.33
N THR A 909 38.08 -3.14 -19.47
CA THR A 909 39.39 -2.89 -18.90
C THR A 909 40.01 -1.65 -19.56
N GLY A 910 39.93 -0.51 -18.86
CA GLY A 910 40.77 0.65 -19.17
C GLY A 910 42.04 0.59 -18.31
N ARG A 911 43.19 0.42 -18.92
CA ARG A 911 44.50 0.55 -18.28
C ARG A 911 44.71 1.98 -17.81
N TRP A 912 45.03 2.15 -16.54
CA TRP A 912 45.58 3.39 -15.98
C TRP A 912 47.11 3.29 -15.88
N PRO A 913 47.88 4.33 -16.14
CA PRO A 913 49.33 4.33 -15.97
C PRO A 913 49.67 4.54 -14.47
N PRO A 914 50.86 4.11 -14.03
CA PRO A 914 51.26 4.19 -12.65
C PRO A 914 51.68 5.61 -12.24
N SER A 915 51.05 6.17 -11.22
CA SER A 915 51.54 7.37 -10.54
C SER A 915 52.38 7.01 -9.34
N ARG A 916 53.60 7.64 -9.33
CA ARG A 916 54.67 7.57 -8.32
C ARG A 916 54.17 8.02 -6.94
N ARG A 917 54.60 7.29 -5.91
CA ARG A 917 54.62 7.83 -4.53
C ARG A 917 55.71 8.90 -4.39
N PRO A 918 55.58 9.82 -3.44
CA PRO A 918 56.66 10.21 -2.55
C PRO A 918 56.33 10.07 -1.07
N SER A 919 57.36 9.66 -0.41
CA SER A 919 57.77 9.70 1.01
C SER A 919 56.78 10.17 2.06
#